data_4c48555907685205fa71874b4d0286d7
#
_entry.id   4c48555907685205fa71874b4d0286d7
#
_cell.length_a   1.000
_cell.length_b   1.000
_cell.length_c   1.000
_cell.angle_alpha   90.00
_cell.angle_beta   90.00
_cell.angle_gamma   90.00
#
_symmetry.space_group_name_H-M   'P 1'
#
loop_
_entity.id
_entity.type
_entity.pdbx_description
1 polymer ?
#
loop_
_entity_poly.entity_id
_entity_poly.type
_entity_poly.pdbx_seq_one_letter_code
_entity_poly.pdbx_strand_id
1 'polypeptide(L)'
;MYRNYGFLAPRSELATTADEAAAKASAIGFPVVMKIASPDILHKTDVGGVALGLDSEAEVRAAFDRIVSTVRAKAPAARIDGVAVEEMVRGGVEVIIGLNNDAQFGPTIMFGLGGVLTEIFRDVSFRVLPITRADAEAMIGEIRGKAILDGYRGQPPVSRAMLVDLLMNAARMGMDLADRLESVDFNPIVVWGDEHRVLDAKILLRPDAQPLATEPPDTSHLDLFFKAKSVALIGASATPGKVGNAVLDSLALHDYRGKVFPVNPTRDELMGLKAYPSLSAIPEPVDLVVVTVALSMVPDLLRECAAKGVHAMVIISGGGKELGGDSEALEAEIARLARECGVRIVGCNCIGVFDGETRLDTFFQVHERMVRPPLGPVSILTQSGTVGAALMEDLDNVGVSKFVSYGNRIDVDEADLLAYLADDPHTRVVACYIEGLKRGRKFLATASRVAQAKPVVVFKPGRTLRSARASISHTGFFGGTYAVWRGAFRQAGIIAVDSYEELFAVSKALAMQPRAGGNRVAMISNGAGTMVQGIDLLPEYGLTLPDLAAETVATLQAAYPPFYLAQNPVDVTGSATTSDYAVGIQALQADPNVDVVMPWFVFQDTPVGEDIAEALGELSRKGEKPILVGATGGPFTAKMSRAIEAQGVPVFHSVREWVAAAMGLAHRPPQQVWG
;
A
#
# COMPACT_ATOMS: atom_id res chain seq x y z
N MET A 1 -18.66 -9.70 -28.28
CA MET A 1 -17.29 -9.57 -27.76
C MET A 1 -17.07 -10.51 -26.58
N TYR A 2 -17.69 -10.32 -25.41
CA TYR A 2 -17.43 -11.09 -24.18
C TYR A 2 -17.70 -12.59 -24.29
N ARG A 3 -18.60 -13.04 -25.17
CA ARG A 3 -18.83 -14.48 -25.44
C ARG A 3 -17.56 -15.19 -25.95
N ASN A 4 -16.66 -14.49 -26.64
CA ASN A 4 -15.40 -15.06 -27.11
C ASN A 4 -14.41 -15.36 -25.95
N TYR A 5 -14.67 -14.79 -24.77
CA TYR A 5 -13.94 -15.03 -23.53
C TYR A 5 -14.64 -16.02 -22.61
N GLY A 6 -15.66 -16.76 -23.09
CA GLY A 6 -16.34 -17.80 -22.31
C GLY A 6 -17.46 -17.31 -21.40
N PHE A 7 -17.86 -16.05 -21.51
CA PHE A 7 -19.04 -15.55 -20.78
C PHE A 7 -20.32 -15.92 -21.52
N LEU A 8 -21.23 -16.60 -20.82
CA LEU A 8 -22.50 -17.04 -21.37
C LEU A 8 -23.55 -15.96 -21.10
N ALA A 9 -24.35 -15.64 -22.11
CA ALA A 9 -25.51 -14.77 -22.00
C ALA A 9 -26.79 -15.61 -22.12
N PRO A 10 -27.94 -15.15 -21.59
CA PRO A 10 -29.24 -15.73 -21.88
C PRO A 10 -29.49 -15.76 -23.39
N ARG A 11 -30.36 -16.67 -23.83
CA ARG A 11 -30.88 -16.59 -25.21
C ARG A 11 -31.60 -15.26 -25.36
N SER A 12 -31.24 -14.50 -26.39
CA SER A 12 -31.76 -13.15 -26.61
C SER A 12 -31.97 -12.90 -28.10
N GLU A 13 -33.13 -12.37 -28.44
CA GLU A 13 -33.47 -11.96 -29.80
C GLU A 13 -34.05 -10.55 -29.81
N LEU A 14 -33.64 -9.73 -30.78
CA LEU A 14 -34.16 -8.38 -30.96
C LEU A 14 -35.48 -8.42 -31.73
N ALA A 15 -36.51 -7.76 -31.22
CA ALA A 15 -37.81 -7.58 -31.88
C ALA A 15 -38.06 -6.07 -32.17
N THR A 16 -38.61 -5.79 -33.32
CA THR A 16 -38.95 -4.42 -33.74
C THR A 16 -40.45 -4.14 -33.69
N THR A 17 -41.26 -5.21 -33.54
CA THR A 17 -42.71 -5.13 -33.38
C THR A 17 -43.20 -6.03 -32.23
N ALA A 18 -44.40 -5.73 -31.73
CA ALA A 18 -45.04 -6.54 -30.66
C ALA A 18 -45.30 -8.01 -31.07
N ASP A 19 -45.65 -8.23 -32.33
CA ASP A 19 -45.90 -9.59 -32.84
C ASP A 19 -44.59 -10.36 -33.02
N GLU A 20 -43.52 -9.73 -33.49
CA GLU A 20 -42.20 -10.35 -33.51
C GLU A 20 -41.76 -10.73 -32.09
N ALA A 21 -41.96 -9.82 -31.12
CA ALA A 21 -41.60 -10.10 -29.73
C ALA A 21 -42.33 -11.31 -29.17
N ALA A 22 -43.63 -11.43 -29.43
CA ALA A 22 -44.46 -12.58 -29.01
C ALA A 22 -43.98 -13.88 -29.65
N ALA A 23 -43.72 -13.90 -30.97
CA ALA A 23 -43.21 -15.07 -31.67
C ALA A 23 -41.84 -15.52 -31.15
N LYS A 24 -40.92 -14.57 -30.90
CA LYS A 24 -39.59 -14.85 -30.34
C LYS A 24 -39.66 -15.33 -28.90
N ALA A 25 -40.56 -14.77 -28.09
CA ALA A 25 -40.82 -15.26 -26.72
C ALA A 25 -41.26 -16.70 -26.70
N SER A 26 -42.19 -17.07 -27.61
CA SER A 26 -42.67 -18.48 -27.75
C SER A 26 -41.53 -19.42 -28.19
N ALA A 27 -40.62 -18.97 -29.05
CA ALA A 27 -39.45 -19.76 -29.48
C ALA A 27 -38.38 -19.92 -28.39
N ILE A 28 -38.19 -18.88 -27.56
CA ILE A 28 -37.26 -18.90 -26.42
C ILE A 28 -37.82 -19.79 -25.29
N GLY A 29 -39.12 -19.70 -25.04
CA GLY A 29 -39.84 -20.37 -23.97
C GLY A 29 -40.12 -19.44 -22.77
N PHE A 30 -41.37 -19.46 -22.30
CA PHE A 30 -41.80 -18.64 -21.16
C PHE A 30 -41.30 -19.19 -19.83
N PRO A 31 -41.06 -18.30 -18.84
CA PRO A 31 -41.18 -16.85 -18.91
C PRO A 31 -40.00 -16.18 -19.59
N VAL A 32 -40.26 -14.97 -20.11
CA VAL A 32 -39.21 -14.14 -20.72
C VAL A 32 -39.08 -12.80 -20.03
N VAL A 33 -37.94 -12.15 -20.31
CA VAL A 33 -37.62 -10.75 -19.93
C VAL A 33 -37.56 -9.93 -21.20
N MET A 34 -38.07 -8.71 -21.14
CA MET A 34 -37.94 -7.74 -22.23
C MET A 34 -37.14 -6.53 -21.79
N LYS A 35 -36.20 -6.11 -22.64
CA LYS A 35 -35.34 -4.96 -22.39
C LYS A 35 -35.28 -4.06 -23.62
N ILE A 36 -35.39 -2.74 -23.43
CA ILE A 36 -35.19 -1.79 -24.53
C ILE A 36 -33.77 -1.93 -25.10
N ALA A 37 -33.64 -1.94 -26.42
CA ALA A 37 -32.39 -1.92 -27.15
C ALA A 37 -32.15 -0.53 -27.72
N SER A 38 -31.19 0.18 -27.16
CA SER A 38 -30.83 1.54 -27.56
C SER A 38 -29.35 1.79 -27.25
N PRO A 39 -28.56 2.37 -28.15
CA PRO A 39 -27.19 2.80 -27.88
C PRO A 39 -27.11 4.01 -26.95
N ASP A 40 -28.20 4.79 -26.84
CA ASP A 40 -28.23 6.04 -26.10
C ASP A 40 -28.74 5.89 -24.65
N ILE A 41 -29.27 4.67 -24.30
CA ILE A 41 -29.84 4.40 -22.98
C ILE A 41 -28.92 3.44 -22.21
N LEU A 42 -28.19 3.99 -21.26
CA LEU A 42 -27.22 3.24 -20.42
C LEU A 42 -27.93 2.47 -19.29
N HIS A 43 -28.92 3.08 -18.63
CA HIS A 43 -29.66 2.52 -17.49
C HIS A 43 -31.12 2.27 -17.90
N LYS A 44 -31.38 1.07 -18.39
CA LYS A 44 -32.68 0.69 -19.00
C LYS A 44 -33.83 0.74 -17.99
N THR A 45 -33.56 0.38 -16.73
CA THR A 45 -34.56 0.37 -15.65
C THR A 45 -35.07 1.77 -15.30
N ASP A 46 -34.20 2.77 -15.28
CA ASP A 46 -34.54 4.16 -14.89
C ASP A 46 -35.55 4.82 -15.84
N VAL A 47 -35.50 4.41 -17.11
CA VAL A 47 -36.42 4.89 -18.13
C VAL A 47 -37.65 3.99 -18.29
N GLY A 48 -37.81 2.92 -17.47
CA GLY A 48 -38.90 1.96 -17.60
C GLY A 48 -38.75 1.04 -18.80
N GLY A 49 -37.53 0.83 -19.25
CA GLY A 49 -37.17 0.03 -20.42
C GLY A 49 -37.05 -1.49 -20.14
N VAL A 50 -37.49 -2.01 -18.99
CA VAL A 50 -37.40 -3.42 -18.61
C VAL A 50 -38.75 -3.95 -18.15
N ALA A 51 -39.10 -5.16 -18.57
CA ALA A 51 -40.23 -5.92 -18.06
C ALA A 51 -39.82 -7.38 -17.78
N LEU A 52 -40.10 -7.86 -16.57
CA LEU A 52 -39.70 -9.17 -16.08
C LEU A 52 -40.89 -10.09 -15.92
N GLY A 53 -40.67 -11.41 -16.05
CA GLY A 53 -41.64 -12.43 -15.71
C GLY A 53 -42.86 -12.44 -16.62
N LEU A 54 -42.66 -12.31 -17.93
CA LEU A 54 -43.74 -12.36 -18.91
C LEU A 54 -44.02 -13.83 -19.26
N ASP A 55 -45.20 -14.31 -18.91
CA ASP A 55 -45.58 -15.74 -18.99
C ASP A 55 -46.45 -16.08 -20.22
N SER A 56 -46.82 -15.08 -21.01
CA SER A 56 -47.69 -15.29 -22.20
C SER A 56 -47.39 -14.30 -23.33
N GLU A 57 -47.76 -14.70 -24.55
CA GLU A 57 -47.67 -13.81 -25.73
C GLU A 57 -48.46 -12.51 -25.55
N ALA A 58 -49.61 -12.56 -24.88
CA ALA A 58 -50.43 -11.38 -24.64
C ALA A 58 -49.71 -10.38 -23.73
N GLU A 59 -49.06 -10.86 -22.68
CA GLU A 59 -48.25 -10.03 -21.79
C GLU A 59 -47.03 -9.45 -22.50
N VAL A 60 -46.40 -10.23 -23.38
CA VAL A 60 -45.24 -9.78 -24.18
C VAL A 60 -45.63 -8.62 -25.11
N ARG A 61 -46.80 -8.75 -25.84
CA ARG A 61 -47.28 -7.66 -26.69
C ARG A 61 -47.56 -6.39 -25.88
N ALA A 62 -48.28 -6.51 -24.79
CA ALA A 62 -48.60 -5.40 -23.90
C ALA A 62 -47.33 -4.76 -23.29
N ALA A 63 -46.33 -5.55 -22.92
CA ALA A 63 -45.05 -5.06 -22.41
C ALA A 63 -44.24 -4.35 -23.49
N PHE A 64 -44.23 -4.82 -24.74
CA PHE A 64 -43.56 -4.17 -25.87
C PHE A 64 -44.07 -2.75 -26.05
N ASP A 65 -45.40 -2.58 -26.19
CA ASP A 65 -46.01 -1.29 -26.38
C ASP A 65 -45.78 -0.35 -25.21
N ARG A 66 -45.86 -0.84 -24.00
CA ARG A 66 -45.59 -0.11 -22.76
C ARG A 66 -44.12 0.36 -22.69
N ILE A 67 -43.16 -0.53 -22.95
CA ILE A 67 -41.71 -0.22 -22.91
C ILE A 67 -41.42 0.89 -23.94
N VAL A 68 -41.82 0.69 -25.18
CA VAL A 68 -41.53 1.65 -26.27
C VAL A 68 -42.15 3.02 -26.01
N SER A 69 -43.44 3.05 -25.57
CA SER A 69 -44.12 4.32 -25.27
C SER A 69 -43.50 5.04 -24.07
N THR A 70 -43.15 4.31 -22.99
CA THR A 70 -42.55 4.89 -21.78
C THR A 70 -41.16 5.43 -22.06
N VAL A 71 -40.33 4.70 -22.81
CA VAL A 71 -38.98 5.14 -23.16
C VAL A 71 -39.01 6.35 -24.08
N ARG A 72 -39.91 6.36 -25.08
CA ARG A 72 -40.10 7.56 -25.95
C ARG A 72 -40.53 8.79 -25.17
N ALA A 73 -41.35 8.64 -24.14
CA ALA A 73 -41.78 9.75 -23.30
C ALA A 73 -40.65 10.28 -22.39
N LYS A 74 -39.82 9.39 -21.84
CA LYS A 74 -38.75 9.76 -20.90
C LYS A 74 -37.43 10.14 -21.59
N ALA A 75 -37.16 9.58 -22.77
CA ALA A 75 -35.94 9.80 -23.54
C ALA A 75 -36.27 10.04 -25.03
N PRO A 76 -36.94 11.15 -25.38
CA PRO A 76 -37.49 11.38 -26.75
C PRO A 76 -36.40 11.49 -27.83
N ALA A 77 -35.17 11.83 -27.48
CA ALA A 77 -34.04 11.92 -28.39
C ALA A 77 -33.28 10.61 -28.59
N ALA A 78 -33.55 9.59 -27.78
CA ALA A 78 -32.81 8.31 -27.83
C ALA A 78 -33.22 7.49 -29.06
N ARG A 79 -32.24 6.95 -29.77
CA ARG A 79 -32.47 6.00 -30.85
C ARG A 79 -32.88 4.66 -30.25
N ILE A 80 -34.03 4.15 -30.64
CA ILE A 80 -34.54 2.84 -30.24
C ILE A 80 -34.37 1.88 -31.42
N ASP A 81 -33.52 0.86 -31.23
CA ASP A 81 -33.28 -0.19 -32.24
C ASP A 81 -34.31 -1.31 -32.15
N GLY A 82 -35.05 -1.42 -31.03
CA GLY A 82 -36.09 -2.43 -30.78
C GLY A 82 -36.18 -2.77 -29.29
N VAL A 83 -36.74 -3.95 -29.01
CA VAL A 83 -36.81 -4.53 -27.67
C VAL A 83 -36.18 -5.93 -27.72
N ALA A 84 -35.20 -6.21 -26.90
CA ALA A 84 -34.64 -7.54 -26.74
C ALA A 84 -35.58 -8.41 -25.91
N VAL A 85 -35.90 -9.59 -26.44
CA VAL A 85 -36.66 -10.66 -25.75
C VAL A 85 -35.64 -11.69 -25.28
N GLU A 86 -35.57 -11.92 -23.99
CA GLU A 86 -34.51 -12.72 -23.37
C GLU A 86 -35.10 -13.83 -22.50
N GLU A 87 -34.40 -14.96 -22.44
CA GLU A 87 -34.65 -16.05 -21.49
C GLU A 87 -34.61 -15.51 -20.06
N MET A 88 -35.63 -15.81 -19.25
CA MET A 88 -35.63 -15.43 -17.85
C MET A 88 -34.81 -16.41 -17.01
N VAL A 89 -33.67 -15.95 -16.51
CA VAL A 89 -32.87 -16.72 -15.55
C VAL A 89 -33.47 -16.58 -14.16
N ARG A 90 -33.72 -17.73 -13.49
CA ARG A 90 -34.35 -17.79 -12.16
C ARG A 90 -33.37 -18.42 -11.15
N GLY A 91 -33.33 -17.88 -9.95
CA GLY A 91 -32.49 -18.40 -8.86
C GLY A 91 -31.00 -18.06 -9.05
N GLY A 92 -30.15 -18.69 -8.25
CA GLY A 92 -28.72 -18.44 -8.26
C GLY A 92 -28.30 -17.24 -7.40
N VAL A 93 -26.99 -16.97 -7.36
CA VAL A 93 -26.39 -15.85 -6.66
C VAL A 93 -25.95 -14.81 -7.69
N GLU A 94 -26.26 -13.55 -7.44
CA GLU A 94 -25.79 -12.46 -8.29
C GLU A 94 -24.38 -12.04 -7.87
N VAL A 95 -23.44 -12.02 -8.82
CA VAL A 95 -22.08 -11.49 -8.65
C VAL A 95 -21.80 -10.40 -9.68
N ILE A 96 -20.82 -9.58 -9.40
CA ILE A 96 -20.31 -8.54 -10.30
C ILE A 96 -18.84 -8.80 -10.61
N ILE A 97 -18.48 -8.65 -11.89
CA ILE A 97 -17.10 -8.57 -12.36
C ILE A 97 -16.95 -7.29 -13.16
N GLY A 98 -16.07 -6.42 -12.69
CA GLY A 98 -15.75 -5.16 -13.35
C GLY A 98 -14.29 -5.09 -13.79
N LEU A 99 -14.04 -4.46 -14.94
CA LEU A 99 -12.71 -4.04 -15.38
C LEU A 99 -12.71 -2.52 -15.48
N ASN A 100 -11.63 -1.89 -15.06
CA ASN A 100 -11.46 -0.45 -15.17
C ASN A 100 -10.01 -0.10 -15.45
N ASN A 101 -9.77 1.02 -16.11
CA ASN A 101 -8.43 1.54 -16.33
C ASN A 101 -8.11 2.57 -15.24
N ASP A 102 -7.39 2.15 -14.20
CA ASP A 102 -6.92 3.04 -13.14
C ASP A 102 -5.81 3.96 -13.65
N ALA A 103 -5.85 5.23 -13.22
CA ALA A 103 -4.90 6.24 -13.69
C ALA A 103 -3.44 5.97 -13.31
N GLN A 104 -3.20 5.18 -12.25
CA GLN A 104 -1.85 4.87 -11.75
C GLN A 104 -1.40 3.46 -12.13
N PHE A 105 -2.31 2.50 -12.03
CA PHE A 105 -2.00 1.07 -12.20
C PHE A 105 -2.41 0.51 -13.56
N GLY A 106 -3.15 1.29 -14.39
CA GLY A 106 -3.70 0.79 -15.63
C GLY A 106 -4.87 -0.20 -15.40
N PRO A 107 -5.00 -1.25 -16.21
CA PRO A 107 -6.12 -2.18 -16.11
C PRO A 107 -6.22 -2.85 -14.76
N THR A 108 -7.41 -2.78 -14.15
CA THR A 108 -7.76 -3.40 -12.87
C THR A 108 -9.00 -4.26 -13.01
N ILE A 109 -9.13 -5.25 -12.14
CA ILE A 109 -10.29 -6.12 -12.03
C ILE A 109 -10.93 -6.01 -10.66
N MET A 110 -12.27 -6.02 -10.63
CA MET A 110 -13.10 -6.02 -9.44
C MET A 110 -13.97 -7.26 -9.40
N PHE A 111 -14.18 -7.81 -8.21
CA PHE A 111 -15.13 -8.88 -7.93
C PHE A 111 -15.95 -8.57 -6.68
N GLY A 112 -17.24 -8.92 -6.69
CA GLY A 112 -18.11 -8.77 -5.53
C GLY A 112 -19.45 -9.47 -5.70
N LEU A 113 -20.32 -9.35 -4.67
CA LEU A 113 -21.72 -9.73 -4.81
C LEU A 113 -22.44 -8.71 -5.69
N GLY A 114 -23.32 -9.16 -6.58
CA GLY A 114 -24.06 -8.33 -7.54
C GLY A 114 -25.36 -7.74 -6.97
N GLY A 115 -26.10 -7.07 -7.85
CA GLY A 115 -27.41 -6.51 -7.54
C GLY A 115 -27.39 -5.41 -6.47
N VAL A 116 -28.47 -5.26 -5.73
CA VAL A 116 -28.67 -4.24 -4.70
C VAL A 116 -27.61 -4.28 -3.59
N LEU A 117 -27.01 -5.46 -3.33
CA LEU A 117 -25.97 -5.63 -2.30
C LEU A 117 -24.70 -4.84 -2.63
N THR A 118 -24.31 -4.77 -3.90
CA THR A 118 -23.11 -4.01 -4.33
C THR A 118 -23.27 -2.51 -4.10
N GLU A 119 -24.45 -1.98 -4.41
CA GLU A 119 -24.72 -0.54 -4.29
C GLU A 119 -24.70 -0.06 -2.83
N ILE A 120 -25.21 -0.89 -1.90
CA ILE A 120 -25.35 -0.54 -0.49
C ILE A 120 -24.08 -0.85 0.30
N PHE A 121 -23.54 -2.08 0.18
CA PHE A 121 -22.47 -2.57 1.05
C PHE A 121 -21.08 -2.38 0.50
N ARG A 122 -20.92 -2.17 -0.83
CA ARG A 122 -19.63 -2.05 -1.52
C ARG A 122 -18.63 -3.15 -1.13
N ASP A 123 -19.15 -4.38 -1.00
CA ASP A 123 -18.37 -5.55 -0.63
C ASP A 123 -17.67 -6.12 -1.87
N VAL A 124 -16.54 -5.55 -2.18
CA VAL A 124 -15.77 -5.82 -3.39
C VAL A 124 -14.29 -5.98 -3.11
N SER A 125 -13.63 -6.81 -3.90
CA SER A 125 -12.18 -6.99 -3.94
C SER A 125 -11.61 -6.48 -5.27
N PHE A 126 -10.35 -6.04 -5.25
CA PHE A 126 -9.66 -5.48 -6.43
C PHE A 126 -8.30 -6.11 -6.64
N ARG A 127 -7.86 -6.18 -7.92
CA ARG A 127 -6.49 -6.50 -8.32
C ARG A 127 -6.09 -5.68 -9.55
N VAL A 128 -4.78 -5.51 -9.72
CA VAL A 128 -4.19 -4.95 -10.94
C VAL A 128 -3.93 -6.10 -11.92
N LEU A 129 -4.25 -5.92 -13.19
CA LEU A 129 -3.97 -6.94 -14.22
C LEU A 129 -2.49 -6.92 -14.65
N PRO A 130 -1.90 -8.10 -14.94
CA PRO A 130 -2.48 -9.43 -14.92
C PRO A 130 -2.69 -9.98 -13.51
N ILE A 131 -3.59 -10.96 -13.37
CA ILE A 131 -3.79 -11.72 -12.13
C ILE A 131 -3.43 -13.20 -12.32
N THR A 132 -3.10 -13.85 -11.23
CA THR A 132 -2.93 -15.31 -11.16
C THR A 132 -4.23 -15.99 -10.70
N ARG A 133 -4.32 -17.33 -10.84
CA ARG A 133 -5.43 -18.08 -10.25
C ARG A 133 -5.49 -17.93 -8.73
N ALA A 134 -4.34 -17.86 -8.06
CA ALA A 134 -4.28 -17.59 -6.62
C ALA A 134 -4.85 -16.22 -6.26
N ASP A 135 -4.59 -15.19 -7.08
CA ASP A 135 -5.22 -13.87 -6.90
C ASP A 135 -6.75 -13.96 -7.04
N ALA A 136 -7.24 -14.69 -8.05
CA ALA A 136 -8.68 -14.87 -8.27
C ALA A 136 -9.34 -15.61 -7.08
N GLU A 137 -8.72 -16.66 -6.56
CA GLU A 137 -9.17 -17.37 -5.36
C GLU A 137 -9.19 -16.45 -4.14
N ALA A 138 -8.13 -15.66 -3.95
CA ALA A 138 -8.04 -14.68 -2.86
C ALA A 138 -9.14 -13.62 -2.99
N MET A 139 -9.40 -13.08 -4.19
CA MET A 139 -10.47 -12.11 -4.43
C MET A 139 -11.84 -12.62 -3.98
N ILE A 140 -12.17 -13.89 -4.29
CA ILE A 140 -13.42 -14.53 -3.87
C ILE A 140 -13.45 -14.69 -2.34
N GLY A 141 -12.31 -15.01 -1.73
CA GLY A 141 -12.19 -15.20 -0.29
C GLY A 141 -12.23 -13.90 0.54
N GLU A 142 -11.98 -12.75 -0.07
CA GLU A 142 -11.87 -11.45 0.59
C GLU A 142 -13.19 -10.73 0.81
N ILE A 143 -14.22 -11.03 -0.01
CA ILE A 143 -15.54 -10.41 0.17
C ILE A 143 -16.18 -10.92 1.47
N ARG A 144 -16.84 -10.01 2.21
CA ARG A 144 -17.50 -10.33 3.49
C ARG A 144 -18.66 -11.29 3.30
N GLY A 145 -19.40 -11.11 2.21
CA GLY A 145 -20.55 -11.92 1.86
C GLY A 145 -20.24 -13.30 1.27
N LYS A 146 -18.99 -13.76 1.28
CA LYS A 146 -18.56 -15.04 0.69
C LYS A 146 -19.37 -16.26 1.16
N ALA A 147 -19.90 -16.23 2.37
CA ALA A 147 -20.74 -17.31 2.89
C ALA A 147 -22.00 -17.57 2.03
N ILE A 148 -22.47 -16.57 1.28
CA ILE A 148 -23.59 -16.74 0.32
C ILE A 148 -23.16 -17.66 -0.84
N LEU A 149 -21.89 -17.58 -1.26
CA LEU A 149 -21.32 -18.42 -2.33
C LEU A 149 -21.13 -19.87 -1.87
N ASP A 150 -20.93 -20.10 -0.58
CA ASP A 150 -20.75 -21.44 0.01
C ASP A 150 -22.10 -22.18 0.24
N GLY A 151 -23.21 -21.54 -0.10
CA GLY A 151 -24.58 -22.04 0.10
C GLY A 151 -25.21 -21.54 1.40
N TYR A 152 -26.30 -20.81 1.28
CA TYR A 152 -27.00 -20.22 2.41
C TYR A 152 -28.50 -20.51 2.34
N ARG A 153 -29.11 -20.89 3.47
CA ARG A 153 -30.57 -21.19 3.60
C ARG A 153 -31.10 -22.19 2.56
N GLY A 154 -30.35 -23.28 2.33
CA GLY A 154 -30.76 -24.34 1.42
C GLY A 154 -30.46 -24.09 -0.06
N GLN A 155 -29.81 -22.99 -0.40
CA GLN A 155 -29.26 -22.81 -1.75
C GLN A 155 -28.01 -23.67 -1.92
N PRO A 156 -27.81 -24.34 -3.06
CA PRO A 156 -26.60 -25.09 -3.32
C PRO A 156 -25.37 -24.13 -3.42
N PRO A 157 -24.16 -24.59 -3.06
CA PRO A 157 -22.97 -23.81 -3.21
C PRO A 157 -22.68 -23.51 -4.68
N VAL A 158 -22.07 -22.35 -4.93
CA VAL A 158 -21.52 -21.95 -6.23
C VAL A 158 -20.12 -22.55 -6.40
N SER A 159 -19.81 -23.05 -7.57
CA SER A 159 -18.48 -23.58 -7.90
C SER A 159 -17.42 -22.49 -7.82
N ARG A 160 -16.51 -22.59 -6.86
CA ARG A 160 -15.37 -21.68 -6.75
C ARG A 160 -14.46 -21.77 -7.96
N ALA A 161 -14.27 -22.97 -8.53
CA ALA A 161 -13.46 -23.17 -9.73
C ALA A 161 -14.04 -22.40 -10.93
N MET A 162 -15.36 -22.43 -11.12
CA MET A 162 -16.04 -21.66 -12.17
C MET A 162 -15.89 -20.15 -11.95
N LEU A 163 -16.02 -19.65 -10.72
CA LEU A 163 -15.80 -18.24 -10.42
C LEU A 163 -14.36 -17.80 -10.70
N VAL A 164 -13.38 -18.64 -10.36
CA VAL A 164 -11.95 -18.40 -10.71
C VAL A 164 -11.78 -18.35 -12.22
N ASP A 165 -12.39 -19.26 -12.98
CA ASP A 165 -12.31 -19.27 -14.45
C ASP A 165 -12.95 -18.01 -15.05
N LEU A 166 -14.08 -17.52 -14.50
CA LEU A 166 -14.69 -16.27 -14.93
C LEU A 166 -13.76 -15.06 -14.68
N LEU A 167 -13.13 -14.99 -13.52
CA LEU A 167 -12.15 -13.94 -13.21
C LEU A 167 -10.94 -14.00 -14.15
N MET A 168 -10.40 -15.19 -14.42
CA MET A 168 -9.28 -15.37 -15.36
C MET A 168 -9.67 -14.99 -16.79
N ASN A 169 -10.91 -15.31 -17.21
CA ASN A 169 -11.42 -14.93 -18.52
C ASN A 169 -11.61 -13.41 -18.64
N ALA A 170 -12.12 -12.76 -17.59
CA ALA A 170 -12.21 -11.29 -17.52
C ALA A 170 -10.83 -10.66 -17.55
N ALA A 171 -9.87 -11.22 -16.81
CA ALA A 171 -8.50 -10.73 -16.78
C ALA A 171 -7.82 -10.81 -18.16
N ARG A 172 -8.01 -11.94 -18.88
CA ARG A 172 -7.54 -12.08 -20.26
C ARG A 172 -8.16 -11.03 -21.18
N MET A 173 -9.49 -10.85 -21.10
CA MET A 173 -10.18 -9.80 -21.85
C MET A 173 -9.64 -8.41 -21.53
N GLY A 174 -9.38 -8.10 -20.24
CA GLY A 174 -8.82 -6.82 -19.80
C GLY A 174 -7.41 -6.58 -20.31
N MET A 175 -6.58 -7.62 -20.41
CA MET A 175 -5.23 -7.51 -20.98
C MET A 175 -5.24 -7.38 -22.49
N ASP A 176 -6.10 -8.12 -23.21
CA ASP A 176 -6.24 -8.04 -24.67
C ASP A 176 -6.76 -6.65 -25.12
N LEU A 177 -7.49 -5.96 -24.25
CA LEU A 177 -8.05 -4.62 -24.50
C LEU A 177 -7.27 -3.51 -23.77
N ALA A 178 -6.15 -3.82 -23.15
CA ALA A 178 -5.47 -2.93 -22.19
C ALA A 178 -5.13 -1.54 -22.75
N ASP A 179 -4.79 -1.46 -24.03
CA ASP A 179 -4.47 -0.21 -24.73
C ASP A 179 -5.69 0.71 -24.95
N ARG A 180 -6.90 0.13 -25.00
CA ARG A 180 -8.15 0.82 -25.30
C ARG A 180 -9.20 0.72 -24.20
N LEU A 181 -8.96 -0.09 -23.17
CA LEU A 181 -9.91 -0.28 -22.07
C LEU A 181 -10.21 1.04 -21.37
N GLU A 182 -11.49 1.40 -21.29
CA GLU A 182 -12.00 2.39 -20.35
C GLU A 182 -12.67 1.68 -19.17
N SER A 183 -13.73 0.90 -19.44
CA SER A 183 -14.37 0.06 -18.43
C SER A 183 -15.14 -1.12 -19.04
N VAL A 184 -15.27 -2.19 -18.27
CA VAL A 184 -16.19 -3.30 -18.50
C VAL A 184 -16.95 -3.53 -17.20
N ASP A 185 -18.27 -3.67 -17.30
CA ASP A 185 -19.14 -3.98 -16.17
C ASP A 185 -20.07 -5.13 -16.55
N PHE A 186 -19.90 -6.28 -15.89
CA PHE A 186 -20.80 -7.43 -15.93
C PHE A 186 -21.61 -7.43 -14.64
N ASN A 187 -22.80 -6.83 -14.65
CA ASN A 187 -23.61 -6.61 -13.46
C ASN A 187 -25.13 -6.66 -13.75
N PRO A 188 -25.81 -7.76 -13.33
CA PRO A 188 -25.25 -8.91 -12.62
C PRO A 188 -24.82 -10.06 -13.56
N ILE A 189 -23.95 -10.91 -13.04
CA ILE A 189 -23.76 -12.28 -13.49
C ILE A 189 -24.50 -13.16 -12.49
N VAL A 190 -25.47 -13.94 -12.92
CA VAL A 190 -26.13 -14.96 -12.09
C VAL A 190 -25.33 -16.25 -12.17
N VAL A 191 -25.00 -16.83 -11.01
CA VAL A 191 -24.17 -18.03 -10.87
C VAL A 191 -24.90 -19.10 -10.04
N TRP A 192 -24.85 -20.37 -10.45
CA TRP A 192 -25.42 -21.51 -9.72
C TRP A 192 -24.68 -22.80 -10.09
N GLY A 193 -24.27 -23.58 -9.09
CA GLY A 193 -23.41 -24.74 -9.35
C GLY A 193 -22.21 -24.37 -10.20
N ASP A 194 -22.06 -25.02 -11.36
CA ASP A 194 -21.02 -24.78 -12.36
C ASP A 194 -21.46 -23.89 -13.54
N GLU A 195 -22.66 -23.30 -13.46
CA GLU A 195 -23.24 -22.52 -14.55
C GLU A 195 -23.28 -21.02 -14.20
N HIS A 196 -23.29 -20.19 -15.26
CA HIS A 196 -23.46 -18.74 -15.14
C HIS A 196 -24.19 -18.13 -16.33
N ARG A 197 -24.81 -16.97 -16.12
CA ARG A 197 -25.36 -16.12 -17.20
C ARG A 197 -25.10 -14.64 -16.88
N VAL A 198 -24.54 -13.92 -17.84
CA VAL A 198 -24.37 -12.46 -17.79
C VAL A 198 -25.68 -11.82 -18.20
N LEU A 199 -26.38 -11.19 -17.27
CA LEU A 199 -27.68 -10.57 -17.52
C LEU A 199 -27.59 -9.17 -18.09
N ASP A 200 -26.55 -8.43 -17.72
CA ASP A 200 -26.22 -7.13 -18.33
C ASP A 200 -24.70 -6.99 -18.47
N ALA A 201 -24.30 -6.36 -19.58
CA ALA A 201 -22.89 -6.14 -19.90
C ALA A 201 -22.71 -4.74 -20.52
N LYS A 202 -21.84 -3.95 -19.93
CA LYS A 202 -21.44 -2.65 -20.45
C LYS A 202 -19.95 -2.65 -20.74
N ILE A 203 -19.56 -2.32 -21.96
CA ILE A 203 -18.16 -2.27 -22.41
C ILE A 203 -17.91 -0.89 -23.01
N LEU A 204 -17.00 -0.16 -22.41
CA LEU A 204 -16.53 1.14 -22.90
C LEU A 204 -15.06 1.05 -23.28
N LEU A 205 -14.75 1.49 -24.49
CA LEU A 205 -13.39 1.53 -25.03
C LEU A 205 -13.06 2.98 -25.41
N ARG A 206 -11.85 3.39 -25.13
CA ARG A 206 -11.31 4.66 -25.58
C ARG A 206 -11.12 4.64 -27.11
N PRO A 207 -11.35 5.76 -27.79
CA PRO A 207 -11.14 5.84 -29.23
C PRO A 207 -9.67 5.65 -29.60
N ASP A 208 -8.76 6.19 -28.81
CA ASP A 208 -7.32 6.14 -29.06
C ASP A 208 -6.63 5.07 -28.18
N ALA A 209 -5.77 4.28 -28.79
CA ALA A 209 -4.96 3.29 -28.09
C ALA A 209 -3.85 3.98 -27.28
N GLN A 210 -3.70 3.58 -26.04
CA GLN A 210 -2.63 4.02 -25.15
C GLN A 210 -1.88 2.80 -24.63
N PRO A 211 -0.67 2.53 -25.13
CA PRO A 211 0.11 1.38 -24.70
C PRO A 211 0.34 1.39 -23.19
N LEU A 212 0.31 0.21 -22.57
CA LEU A 212 0.72 0.04 -21.18
C LEU A 212 2.22 0.33 -21.06
N ALA A 213 2.58 1.40 -20.41
CA ALA A 213 3.97 1.70 -20.13
C ALA A 213 4.51 0.77 -19.03
N THR A 214 5.57 0.01 -19.34
CA THR A 214 6.35 -0.79 -18.40
C THR A 214 7.82 -0.44 -18.59
N GLU A 215 8.27 0.57 -17.86
CA GLU A 215 9.69 0.93 -17.83
C GLU A 215 10.36 0.20 -16.66
N PRO A 216 11.58 -0.34 -16.83
CA PRO A 216 12.35 -0.86 -15.72
C PRO A 216 12.77 0.28 -14.77
N PRO A 217 13.09 0.00 -13.50
CA PRO A 217 13.69 0.99 -12.61
C PRO A 217 15.09 1.37 -13.13
N ASP A 218 15.42 2.66 -13.02
CA ASP A 218 16.74 3.18 -13.35
C ASP A 218 17.52 3.48 -12.07
N THR A 219 18.50 2.65 -11.76
CA THR A 219 19.38 2.81 -10.59
C THR A 219 20.69 3.51 -10.90
N SER A 220 20.88 4.00 -12.12
CA SER A 220 22.10 4.69 -12.52
C SER A 220 22.35 5.92 -11.62
N HIS A 221 23.59 6.06 -11.16
CA HIS A 221 24.07 7.17 -10.31
C HIS A 221 23.33 7.36 -8.98
N LEU A 222 22.46 6.42 -8.53
CA LEU A 222 21.77 6.56 -7.25
C LEU A 222 22.70 6.42 -6.05
N ASP A 223 23.81 5.73 -6.18
CA ASP A 223 24.86 5.63 -5.16
C ASP A 223 25.43 7.00 -4.78
N LEU A 224 25.47 7.97 -5.71
CA LEU A 224 25.98 9.32 -5.45
C LEU A 224 25.12 10.11 -4.44
N PHE A 225 23.85 9.74 -4.24
CA PHE A 225 23.00 10.34 -3.21
C PHE A 225 23.36 9.89 -1.80
N PHE A 226 24.15 8.82 -1.65
CA PHE A 226 24.50 8.23 -0.36
C PHE A 226 26.01 8.14 -0.14
N LYS A 227 26.78 7.92 -1.20
CA LYS A 227 28.23 7.66 -1.14
C LYS A 227 29.07 8.74 -1.80
N ALA A 228 28.50 9.94 -2.03
CA ALA A 228 29.24 11.08 -2.55
C ALA A 228 30.47 11.38 -1.67
N LYS A 229 31.61 11.60 -2.28
CA LYS A 229 32.86 12.02 -1.62
C LYS A 229 33.04 13.53 -1.64
N SER A 230 32.23 14.21 -2.44
CA SER A 230 32.27 15.66 -2.61
C SER A 230 30.87 16.21 -2.88
N VAL A 231 30.47 17.25 -2.17
CA VAL A 231 29.15 17.89 -2.26
C VAL A 231 29.33 19.39 -2.52
N ALA A 232 28.67 19.91 -3.56
CA ALA A 232 28.54 21.36 -3.76
C ALA A 232 27.15 21.82 -3.30
N LEU A 233 27.09 22.78 -2.39
CA LEU A 233 25.84 23.37 -1.88
C LEU A 233 25.58 24.71 -2.57
N ILE A 234 24.61 24.72 -3.49
CA ILE A 234 24.16 25.91 -4.21
C ILE A 234 23.17 26.71 -3.35
N GLY A 235 23.53 27.96 -3.03
CA GLY A 235 22.75 28.80 -2.12
C GLY A 235 23.19 28.69 -0.65
N ALA A 236 24.40 28.21 -0.41
CA ALA A 236 25.02 28.24 0.92
C ALA A 236 24.92 29.63 1.57
N SER A 237 24.66 29.71 2.87
CA SER A 237 24.38 30.96 3.56
C SER A 237 25.09 31.03 4.91
N ALA A 238 25.60 32.24 5.28
CA ALA A 238 26.07 32.55 6.63
C ALA A 238 24.92 32.87 7.61
N THR A 239 23.71 33.10 7.12
CA THR A 239 22.60 33.61 7.95
C THR A 239 21.90 32.48 8.65
N PRO A 240 21.91 32.38 9.99
CA PRO A 240 21.16 31.39 10.75
C PRO A 240 19.67 31.44 10.41
N GLY A 241 19.02 30.24 10.36
CA GLY A 241 17.60 30.12 10.02
C GLY A 241 17.29 30.06 8.52
N LYS A 242 18.25 30.33 7.62
CA LYS A 242 18.11 30.06 6.20
C LYS A 242 18.38 28.58 5.90
N VAL A 243 17.63 28.00 4.95
CA VAL A 243 17.80 26.61 4.51
C VAL A 243 19.24 26.31 4.12
N GLY A 244 19.87 27.14 3.29
CA GLY A 244 21.27 26.93 2.88
C GLY A 244 22.31 27.07 4.02
N ASN A 245 21.94 27.69 5.16
CA ASN A 245 22.78 27.70 6.35
C ASN A 245 22.66 26.36 7.10
N ALA A 246 21.42 25.88 7.32
CA ALA A 246 21.18 24.63 8.03
C ALA A 246 21.73 23.39 7.28
N VAL A 247 21.61 23.38 5.94
CA VAL A 247 22.20 22.30 5.12
C VAL A 247 23.73 22.35 5.17
N LEU A 248 24.32 23.54 5.16
CA LEU A 248 25.77 23.67 5.29
C LEU A 248 26.25 23.18 6.66
N ASP A 249 25.52 23.50 7.73
CA ASP A 249 25.76 22.99 9.08
C ASP A 249 25.74 21.46 9.12
N SER A 250 24.68 20.84 8.60
CA SER A 250 24.53 19.38 8.55
C SER A 250 25.69 18.70 7.79
N LEU A 251 26.15 19.29 6.68
CA LEU A 251 27.23 18.73 5.86
C LEU A 251 28.62 18.97 6.42
N ALA A 252 28.86 20.15 7.05
CA ALA A 252 30.23 20.61 7.35
C ALA A 252 30.64 20.44 8.81
N LEU A 253 29.69 20.47 9.75
CA LEU A 253 29.99 20.52 11.19
C LEU A 253 29.72 19.20 11.93
N HIS A 254 29.24 18.19 11.23
CA HIS A 254 28.90 16.88 11.83
C HIS A 254 29.75 15.74 11.22
N ASP A 255 29.23 14.51 11.19
CA ASP A 255 30.02 13.31 10.95
C ASP A 255 30.38 13.02 9.49
N TYR A 256 29.85 13.76 8.50
CA TYR A 256 30.19 13.56 7.09
C TYR A 256 31.66 13.86 6.83
N ARG A 257 32.38 12.93 6.17
CA ARG A 257 33.84 13.01 5.93
C ARG A 257 34.22 13.43 4.51
N GLY A 258 33.24 13.63 3.63
CA GLY A 258 33.48 14.10 2.27
C GLY A 258 33.84 15.59 2.23
N LYS A 259 34.25 16.06 1.05
CA LYS A 259 34.54 17.50 0.82
C LYS A 259 33.23 18.25 0.62
N VAL A 260 33.10 19.41 1.23
CA VAL A 260 31.96 20.31 1.09
C VAL A 260 32.40 21.61 0.42
N PHE A 261 31.74 21.98 -0.67
CA PHE A 261 32.00 23.18 -1.45
C PHE A 261 30.81 24.15 -1.35
N PRO A 262 30.79 25.11 -0.44
CA PRO A 262 29.77 26.14 -0.42
C PRO A 262 29.81 26.99 -1.69
N VAL A 263 28.67 27.18 -2.34
CA VAL A 263 28.54 28.07 -3.50
C VAL A 263 27.70 29.28 -3.13
N ASN A 264 28.34 30.46 -3.14
CA ASN A 264 27.71 31.74 -2.84
C ASN A 264 28.41 32.85 -3.64
N PRO A 265 27.67 33.65 -4.45
CA PRO A 265 28.28 34.65 -5.33
C PRO A 265 28.89 35.88 -4.60
N THR A 266 28.63 36.06 -3.30
CA THR A 266 29.00 37.26 -2.54
C THR A 266 29.93 37.00 -1.35
N ARG A 267 30.29 35.73 -1.11
CA ARG A 267 31.14 35.34 0.04
C ARG A 267 32.28 34.46 -0.44
N ASP A 268 33.47 34.71 0.10
CA ASP A 268 34.68 33.92 -0.17
C ASP A 268 34.86 32.77 0.84
N GLU A 269 34.18 32.87 2.01
CA GLU A 269 34.28 31.90 3.09
C GLU A 269 32.92 31.77 3.81
N LEU A 270 32.53 30.55 4.17
CA LEU A 270 31.32 30.20 4.95
C LEU A 270 31.65 29.06 5.92
N MET A 271 31.38 29.24 7.22
CA MET A 271 31.66 28.26 8.29
C MET A 271 33.10 27.71 8.26
N GLY A 272 34.10 28.55 7.96
CA GLY A 272 35.50 28.13 7.84
C GLY A 272 35.85 27.39 6.55
N LEU A 273 34.90 27.23 5.62
CA LEU A 273 35.12 26.63 4.32
C LEU A 273 35.23 27.67 3.22
N LYS A 274 36.17 27.48 2.28
CA LYS A 274 36.25 28.30 1.08
C LYS A 274 34.97 28.23 0.28
N ALA A 275 34.36 29.37 -0.01
CA ALA A 275 33.17 29.45 -0.86
C ALA A 275 33.57 29.82 -2.30
N TYR A 276 32.74 29.41 -3.25
CA TYR A 276 32.94 29.61 -4.67
C TYR A 276 31.76 30.39 -5.26
N PRO A 277 31.99 31.27 -6.26
CA PRO A 277 30.91 32.08 -6.84
C PRO A 277 29.91 31.25 -7.71
N SER A 278 30.35 30.12 -8.26
CA SER A 278 29.51 29.20 -9.09
C SER A 278 30.03 27.77 -8.95
N LEU A 279 29.25 26.80 -9.44
CA LEU A 279 29.66 25.40 -9.51
C LEU A 279 30.90 25.23 -10.39
N SER A 280 30.93 25.91 -11.53
CA SER A 280 32.06 25.87 -12.48
C SER A 280 33.36 26.41 -11.90
N ALA A 281 33.30 27.31 -10.92
CA ALA A 281 34.50 27.88 -10.27
C ALA A 281 35.18 26.91 -9.28
N ILE A 282 34.55 25.81 -8.91
CA ILE A 282 35.15 24.77 -8.06
C ILE A 282 36.20 24.01 -8.89
N PRO A 283 37.47 23.97 -8.48
CA PRO A 283 38.54 23.34 -9.29
C PRO A 283 38.52 21.82 -9.22
N GLU A 284 37.87 21.24 -8.22
CA GLU A 284 37.83 19.81 -7.97
C GLU A 284 36.57 19.13 -8.55
N PRO A 285 36.57 17.79 -8.77
CA PRO A 285 35.37 17.07 -9.09
C PRO A 285 34.30 17.19 -8.00
N VAL A 286 33.03 17.18 -8.42
CA VAL A 286 31.87 17.22 -7.55
C VAL A 286 30.98 16.02 -7.86
N ASP A 287 30.66 15.20 -6.85
CA ASP A 287 29.82 14.02 -6.99
C ASP A 287 28.34 14.36 -6.88
N LEU A 288 27.97 15.26 -5.94
CA LEU A 288 26.59 15.61 -5.63
C LEU A 288 26.42 17.13 -5.56
N VAL A 289 25.38 17.64 -6.17
CA VAL A 289 24.93 19.03 -6.03
C VAL A 289 23.68 19.09 -5.17
N VAL A 290 23.68 19.95 -4.15
CA VAL A 290 22.48 20.23 -3.32
C VAL A 290 22.02 21.66 -3.60
N VAL A 291 20.73 21.85 -3.91
CA VAL A 291 20.16 23.12 -4.36
C VAL A 291 19.18 23.67 -3.33
N THR A 292 19.43 24.88 -2.85
CA THR A 292 18.58 25.62 -1.91
C THR A 292 18.17 27.01 -2.43
N VAL A 293 18.39 27.26 -3.72
CA VAL A 293 17.96 28.48 -4.44
C VAL A 293 16.64 28.26 -5.18
N ALA A 294 16.07 29.33 -5.73
CA ALA A 294 14.79 29.25 -6.46
C ALA A 294 14.84 28.25 -7.62
N LEU A 295 13.72 27.53 -7.82
CA LEU A 295 13.61 26.45 -8.82
C LEU A 295 13.89 26.95 -10.25
N SER A 296 13.60 28.24 -10.54
CA SER A 296 13.90 28.88 -11.83
C SER A 296 15.38 28.93 -12.21
N MET A 297 16.29 28.74 -11.25
CA MET A 297 17.73 28.68 -11.50
C MET A 297 18.23 27.28 -11.89
N VAL A 298 17.42 26.25 -11.66
CA VAL A 298 17.83 24.84 -11.87
C VAL A 298 18.13 24.51 -13.32
N PRO A 299 17.40 25.02 -14.36
CA PRO A 299 17.74 24.77 -15.75
C PRO A 299 19.17 25.13 -16.12
N ASP A 300 19.69 26.25 -15.65
CA ASP A 300 21.07 26.68 -15.91
C ASP A 300 22.06 25.85 -15.10
N LEU A 301 21.74 25.51 -13.85
CA LEU A 301 22.55 24.62 -13.01
C LEU A 301 22.70 23.22 -13.62
N LEU A 302 21.67 22.67 -14.26
CA LEU A 302 21.76 21.38 -14.95
C LEU A 302 22.76 21.40 -16.11
N ARG A 303 22.79 22.48 -16.89
CA ARG A 303 23.80 22.68 -17.95
C ARG A 303 25.21 22.80 -17.37
N GLU A 304 25.34 23.50 -16.24
CA GLU A 304 26.60 23.64 -15.52
C GLU A 304 27.06 22.28 -14.94
N CYS A 305 26.14 21.47 -14.39
CA CYS A 305 26.40 20.09 -13.95
C CYS A 305 26.92 19.21 -15.10
N ALA A 306 26.25 19.23 -16.25
CA ALA A 306 26.67 18.47 -17.42
C ALA A 306 28.09 18.85 -17.87
N ALA A 307 28.39 20.14 -17.95
CA ALA A 307 29.72 20.64 -18.32
C ALA A 307 30.82 20.22 -17.33
N LYS A 308 30.47 20.01 -16.06
CA LYS A 308 31.39 19.63 -14.98
C LYS A 308 31.44 18.10 -14.74
N GLY A 309 30.57 17.32 -15.36
CA GLY A 309 30.47 15.87 -15.17
C GLY A 309 29.81 15.48 -13.85
N VAL A 310 28.89 16.28 -13.34
CA VAL A 310 28.06 15.97 -12.16
C VAL A 310 26.82 15.22 -12.59
N HIS A 311 26.52 14.08 -11.95
CA HIS A 311 25.42 13.19 -12.33
C HIS A 311 24.31 13.07 -11.26
N ALA A 312 24.44 13.74 -10.12
CA ALA A 312 23.43 13.68 -9.05
C ALA A 312 23.12 15.07 -8.47
N MET A 313 21.83 15.35 -8.26
CA MET A 313 21.34 16.62 -7.73
C MET A 313 20.20 16.39 -6.75
N VAL A 314 20.27 16.97 -5.55
CA VAL A 314 19.16 17.07 -4.58
C VAL A 314 18.59 18.48 -4.63
N ILE A 315 17.30 18.64 -4.92
CA ILE A 315 16.63 19.94 -4.95
C ILE A 315 15.71 20.06 -3.74
N ILE A 316 16.16 20.79 -2.73
CA ILE A 316 15.39 21.02 -1.49
C ILE A 316 14.27 22.03 -1.72
N SER A 317 14.55 23.05 -2.53
CA SER A 317 13.61 24.14 -2.80
C SER A 317 12.28 23.65 -3.34
N GLY A 318 11.20 24.26 -2.84
CA GLY A 318 9.85 24.16 -3.41
C GLY A 318 9.66 25.17 -4.55
N GLY A 319 8.42 25.31 -5.01
CA GLY A 319 8.04 26.22 -6.10
C GLY A 319 7.71 25.50 -7.40
N GLY A 320 7.42 24.21 -7.30
CA GLY A 320 7.01 23.38 -8.43
C GLY A 320 5.49 23.25 -8.57
N LYS A 321 5.03 22.06 -8.96
CA LYS A 321 3.62 21.76 -9.25
C LYS A 321 2.64 22.04 -8.11
N GLU A 322 3.11 22.08 -6.85
CA GLU A 322 2.31 22.43 -5.68
C GLU A 322 1.77 23.87 -5.71
N LEU A 323 2.38 24.73 -6.51
CA LEU A 323 1.90 26.11 -6.76
C LEU A 323 0.95 26.20 -7.95
N GLY A 324 0.90 25.16 -8.82
CA GLY A 324 0.10 25.14 -10.04
C GLY A 324 0.60 26.08 -11.16
N GLY A 325 -0.14 26.14 -12.27
CA GLY A 325 0.15 27.05 -13.37
C GLY A 325 1.54 26.88 -14.01
N ASP A 326 2.27 27.98 -14.19
CA ASP A 326 3.58 28.01 -14.85
C ASP A 326 4.65 27.16 -14.10
N SER A 327 4.45 26.89 -12.82
CA SER A 327 5.35 26.07 -12.02
C SER A 327 5.36 24.59 -12.43
N GLU A 328 4.25 24.07 -12.95
CA GLU A 328 4.19 22.70 -13.48
C GLU A 328 5.00 22.59 -14.80
N ALA A 329 4.93 23.62 -15.65
CA ALA A 329 5.74 23.68 -16.87
C ALA A 329 7.24 23.72 -16.57
N LEU A 330 7.65 24.45 -15.52
CA LEU A 330 9.03 24.52 -15.07
C LEU A 330 9.53 23.13 -14.56
N GLU A 331 8.73 22.41 -13.79
CA GLU A 331 9.09 21.02 -13.38
C GLU A 331 9.28 20.11 -14.59
N ALA A 332 8.40 20.21 -15.59
CA ALA A 332 8.49 19.41 -16.81
C ALA A 332 9.75 19.76 -17.62
N GLU A 333 10.12 21.03 -17.69
CA GLU A 333 11.37 21.47 -18.32
C GLU A 333 12.59 20.94 -17.58
N ILE A 334 12.63 21.04 -16.25
CA ILE A 334 13.71 20.51 -15.42
C ILE A 334 13.86 19.00 -15.64
N ALA A 335 12.76 18.24 -15.63
CA ALA A 335 12.76 16.80 -15.89
C ALA A 335 13.33 16.44 -17.27
N ARG A 336 13.03 17.22 -18.30
CA ARG A 336 13.55 17.06 -19.66
C ARG A 336 15.06 17.32 -19.70
N LEU A 337 15.49 18.47 -19.16
CA LEU A 337 16.90 18.87 -19.12
C LEU A 337 17.75 17.90 -18.30
N ALA A 338 17.23 17.41 -17.17
CA ALA A 338 17.91 16.41 -16.35
C ALA A 338 18.29 15.16 -17.16
N ARG A 339 17.34 14.64 -17.95
CA ARG A 339 17.59 13.50 -18.86
C ARG A 339 18.61 13.83 -19.95
N GLU A 340 18.50 15.00 -20.58
CA GLU A 340 19.41 15.45 -21.63
C GLU A 340 20.84 15.66 -21.11
N CYS A 341 20.96 16.16 -19.88
CA CYS A 341 22.24 16.41 -19.19
C CYS A 341 22.83 15.16 -18.50
N GLY A 342 22.09 14.05 -18.41
CA GLY A 342 22.50 12.84 -17.69
C GLY A 342 22.63 13.05 -16.19
N VAL A 343 21.77 13.91 -15.59
CA VAL A 343 21.75 14.22 -14.15
C VAL A 343 20.51 13.61 -13.51
N ARG A 344 20.70 12.76 -12.50
CA ARG A 344 19.60 12.22 -11.69
C ARG A 344 19.20 13.23 -10.61
N ILE A 345 17.88 13.35 -10.35
CA ILE A 345 17.34 14.35 -9.43
C ILE A 345 16.48 13.69 -8.34
N VAL A 346 16.79 13.95 -7.07
CA VAL A 346 15.91 13.76 -5.92
C VAL A 346 15.26 15.12 -5.56
N GLY A 347 13.93 15.12 -5.46
CA GLY A 347 13.15 16.35 -5.18
C GLY A 347 12.34 16.78 -6.43
N CYS A 348 11.96 18.01 -6.56
CA CYS A 348 12.07 19.16 -5.63
C CYS A 348 11.11 19.04 -4.41
N ASN A 349 11.06 20.14 -3.61
CA ASN A 349 10.16 20.22 -2.45
C ASN A 349 10.36 19.04 -1.47
N CYS A 350 11.59 18.83 -1.00
CA CYS A 350 11.96 17.71 -0.15
C CYS A 350 12.86 18.17 1.01
N ILE A 351 13.04 17.31 2.02
CA ILE A 351 14.01 17.59 3.10
C ILE A 351 15.41 17.05 2.78
N GLY A 352 15.55 16.23 1.74
CA GLY A 352 16.82 15.72 1.27
C GLY A 352 17.07 14.25 1.54
N VAL A 353 18.34 13.88 1.63
CA VAL A 353 18.82 12.50 1.83
C VAL A 353 19.71 12.40 3.06
N PHE A 354 19.73 11.21 3.67
CA PHE A 354 20.63 10.85 4.74
C PHE A 354 21.14 9.42 4.55
N ASP A 355 22.40 9.19 4.82
CA ASP A 355 23.01 7.86 4.83
C ASP A 355 23.69 7.58 6.18
N GLY A 356 23.26 6.49 6.83
CA GLY A 356 23.76 6.11 8.16
C GLY A 356 25.22 5.67 8.16
N GLU A 357 25.74 5.12 7.05
CA GLU A 357 27.11 4.64 6.92
C GLU A 357 28.10 5.78 6.69
N THR A 358 27.87 6.61 5.68
CA THR A 358 28.77 7.72 5.30
C THR A 358 28.52 8.98 6.09
N ARG A 359 27.39 9.05 6.79
CA ARG A 359 26.89 10.24 7.51
C ARG A 359 26.63 11.42 6.59
N LEU A 360 26.45 11.19 5.29
CA LEU A 360 25.99 12.21 4.35
C LEU A 360 24.59 12.67 4.78
N ASP A 361 24.46 13.96 5.09
CA ASP A 361 23.25 14.59 5.61
C ASP A 361 22.97 15.89 4.88
N THR A 362 21.91 15.90 4.05
CA THR A 362 21.51 17.11 3.31
C THR A 362 20.30 17.81 3.93
N PHE A 363 19.92 17.45 5.15
CA PHE A 363 18.74 17.99 5.81
C PHE A 363 18.94 19.44 6.25
N PHE A 364 17.86 20.21 6.22
CA PHE A 364 17.82 21.55 6.76
C PHE A 364 17.22 21.63 8.19
N GLN A 365 16.83 20.49 8.76
CA GLN A 365 16.53 20.38 10.19
C GLN A 365 17.84 20.26 10.96
N VAL A 366 18.08 21.23 11.84
CA VAL A 366 19.31 21.25 12.65
C VAL A 366 19.35 20.09 13.64
N HIS A 367 20.55 19.59 13.95
CA HIS A 367 20.78 18.42 14.81
C HIS A 367 20.20 18.57 16.23
N GLU A 368 20.10 19.80 16.76
CA GLU A 368 19.47 20.06 18.07
C GLU A 368 17.96 19.83 18.10
N ARG A 369 17.32 19.76 16.92
CA ARG A 369 15.87 19.62 16.79
C ARG A 369 15.41 18.31 16.15
N MET A 370 16.29 17.58 15.51
CA MET A 370 15.98 16.32 14.87
C MET A 370 17.18 15.37 14.99
N VAL A 371 16.97 14.28 15.69
CA VAL A 371 17.99 13.23 15.88
C VAL A 371 18.44 12.64 14.54
N ARG A 372 19.71 12.25 14.46
CA ARG A 372 20.27 11.44 13.36
C ARG A 372 20.58 10.05 13.91
N PRO A 373 19.71 9.06 13.66
CA PRO A 373 19.90 7.70 14.13
C PRO A 373 21.26 7.13 13.75
N PRO A 374 21.79 6.16 14.51
CA PRO A 374 22.95 5.40 14.08
C PRO A 374 22.67 4.60 12.82
N LEU A 375 23.72 4.04 12.20
CA LEU A 375 23.56 3.07 11.13
C LEU A 375 22.72 1.88 11.64
N GLY A 376 21.68 1.54 10.90
CA GLY A 376 20.76 0.45 11.25
C GLY A 376 20.05 -0.16 10.05
N PRO A 377 19.15 -1.12 10.28
CA PRO A 377 18.62 -1.96 9.22
C PRO A 377 17.40 -1.39 8.47
N VAL A 378 16.91 -0.21 8.83
CA VAL A 378 15.71 0.37 8.23
C VAL A 378 16.09 1.45 7.20
N SER A 379 15.54 1.38 5.99
CA SER A 379 15.59 2.49 5.03
C SER A 379 14.22 3.13 4.89
N ILE A 380 14.19 4.46 4.81
CA ILE A 380 12.97 5.26 4.76
C ILE A 380 12.84 5.95 3.41
N LEU A 381 11.72 5.73 2.74
CA LEU A 381 11.32 6.43 1.51
C LEU A 381 10.04 7.23 1.77
N THR A 382 10.09 8.54 1.64
CA THR A 382 8.94 9.38 2.01
C THR A 382 8.68 10.52 1.02
N GLN A 383 7.39 10.73 0.71
CA GLN A 383 6.93 11.94 0.00
C GLN A 383 6.73 13.12 0.95
N SER A 384 6.45 12.84 2.23
CA SER A 384 6.24 13.87 3.26
C SER A 384 7.49 14.08 4.11
N GLY A 385 8.02 15.29 4.13
CA GLY A 385 9.10 15.67 5.02
C GLY A 385 8.75 15.50 6.50
N THR A 386 7.54 15.87 6.89
CA THR A 386 7.07 15.79 8.29
C THR A 386 7.01 14.34 8.79
N VAL A 387 6.41 13.43 8.00
CA VAL A 387 6.34 12.00 8.36
C VAL A 387 7.74 11.39 8.39
N GLY A 388 8.59 11.78 7.43
CA GLY A 388 9.97 11.31 7.39
C GLY A 388 10.77 11.74 8.63
N ALA A 389 10.65 12.99 9.06
CA ALA A 389 11.31 13.49 10.27
C ALA A 389 10.84 12.71 11.52
N ALA A 390 9.53 12.47 11.68
CA ALA A 390 9.00 11.68 12.78
C ALA A 390 9.56 10.24 12.79
N LEU A 391 9.60 9.58 11.62
CA LEU A 391 10.18 8.23 11.51
C LEU A 391 11.67 8.19 11.87
N MET A 392 12.43 9.24 11.57
CA MET A 392 13.84 9.33 11.97
C MET A 392 14.00 9.36 13.49
N GLU A 393 13.16 10.14 14.19
CA GLU A 393 13.21 10.24 15.65
C GLU A 393 12.74 8.95 16.34
N ASP A 394 11.68 8.34 15.83
CA ASP A 394 11.14 7.09 16.37
C ASP A 394 12.10 5.89 16.20
N LEU A 395 12.98 5.92 15.18
CA LEU A 395 13.97 4.87 14.92
C LEU A 395 15.34 5.11 15.58
N ASP A 396 15.46 6.05 16.52
CA ASP A 396 16.72 6.37 17.19
C ASP A 396 17.40 5.14 17.81
N ASN A 397 16.64 4.26 18.44
CA ASN A 397 17.15 3.03 19.05
C ASN A 397 17.33 1.84 18.08
N VAL A 398 16.81 1.93 16.85
CA VAL A 398 16.88 0.86 15.84
C VAL A 398 17.96 1.15 14.81
N GLY A 399 18.10 2.41 14.46
CA GLY A 399 19.01 2.89 13.45
C GLY A 399 18.42 2.90 12.03
N VAL A 400 19.02 3.76 11.19
CA VAL A 400 18.60 3.98 9.80
C VAL A 400 19.76 3.70 8.86
N SER A 401 19.53 2.90 7.81
CA SER A 401 20.49 2.72 6.73
C SER A 401 20.49 3.94 5.83
N LYS A 402 19.39 4.17 5.14
CA LYS A 402 19.21 5.27 4.21
C LYS A 402 17.87 5.96 4.40
N PHE A 403 17.86 7.26 4.16
CA PHE A 403 16.64 8.04 4.14
C PHE A 403 16.56 8.87 2.87
N VAL A 404 15.41 8.87 2.22
CA VAL A 404 15.14 9.72 1.06
C VAL A 404 13.77 10.36 1.21
N SER A 405 13.77 11.68 1.37
CA SER A 405 12.57 12.47 1.08
C SER A 405 12.67 12.93 -0.37
N TYR A 406 11.78 12.40 -1.23
CA TYR A 406 11.88 12.64 -2.67
C TYR A 406 10.82 13.64 -3.21
N GLY A 407 10.01 14.23 -2.32
CA GLY A 407 9.11 15.35 -2.60
C GLY A 407 8.25 15.16 -3.87
N ASN A 408 8.38 16.10 -4.83
CA ASN A 408 7.57 16.10 -6.07
C ASN A 408 7.97 15.03 -7.09
N ARG A 409 9.10 14.34 -6.93
CA ARG A 409 9.58 13.27 -7.84
C ARG A 409 9.72 13.76 -9.29
N ILE A 410 10.59 14.72 -9.51
CA ILE A 410 10.85 15.23 -10.87
C ILE A 410 11.42 14.12 -11.76
N ASP A 411 12.39 13.34 -11.24
CA ASP A 411 13.08 12.26 -11.94
C ASP A 411 13.05 10.96 -11.13
N VAL A 412 13.88 10.84 -10.08
CA VAL A 412 13.98 9.62 -9.25
C VAL A 412 12.66 9.36 -8.55
N ASP A 413 12.13 8.14 -8.72
CA ASP A 413 10.87 7.70 -8.12
C ASP A 413 11.04 6.55 -7.10
N GLU A 414 9.95 6.14 -6.51
CA GLU A 414 9.89 5.09 -5.49
C GLU A 414 10.42 3.75 -6.01
N ALA A 415 10.20 3.44 -7.28
CA ALA A 415 10.63 2.19 -7.88
C ALA A 415 12.15 2.16 -8.10
N ASP A 416 12.75 3.27 -8.51
CA ASP A 416 14.20 3.40 -8.67
C ASP A 416 14.90 3.21 -7.32
N LEU A 417 14.38 3.88 -6.28
CA LEU A 417 14.91 3.79 -4.92
C LEU A 417 14.74 2.39 -4.33
N LEU A 418 13.57 1.76 -4.49
CA LEU A 418 13.35 0.38 -4.04
C LEU A 418 14.31 -0.60 -4.72
N ALA A 419 14.54 -0.45 -6.03
CA ALA A 419 15.48 -1.30 -6.76
C ALA A 419 16.91 -1.11 -6.24
N TYR A 420 17.34 0.11 -5.96
CA TYR A 420 18.63 0.40 -5.36
C TYR A 420 18.77 -0.22 -3.96
N LEU A 421 17.75 -0.07 -3.10
CA LEU A 421 17.74 -0.61 -1.74
C LEU A 421 17.67 -2.15 -1.68
N ALA A 422 17.22 -2.79 -2.76
CA ALA A 422 17.23 -4.25 -2.85
C ALA A 422 18.65 -4.83 -2.66
N ASP A 423 19.65 -4.14 -3.22
CA ASP A 423 21.05 -4.56 -3.19
C ASP A 423 21.86 -3.93 -2.05
N ASP A 424 21.27 -2.99 -1.29
CA ASP A 424 21.96 -2.36 -0.16
C ASP A 424 22.15 -3.35 1.01
N PRO A 425 23.40 -3.64 1.44
CA PRO A 425 23.65 -4.67 2.46
C PRO A 425 23.17 -4.25 3.86
N HIS A 426 23.04 -2.98 4.14
CA HIS A 426 22.60 -2.47 5.43
C HIS A 426 21.07 -2.42 5.54
N THR A 427 20.36 -2.35 4.42
CA THR A 427 18.89 -2.33 4.41
C THR A 427 18.32 -3.73 4.57
N ARG A 428 17.57 -3.96 5.64
CA ARG A 428 16.78 -5.19 5.90
C ARG A 428 15.29 -4.95 5.75
N VAL A 429 14.81 -3.73 5.99
CA VAL A 429 13.41 -3.32 5.93
C VAL A 429 13.31 -1.99 5.20
N VAL A 430 12.34 -1.82 4.30
CA VAL A 430 12.05 -0.55 3.66
C VAL A 430 10.70 -0.02 4.14
N ALA A 431 10.73 1.12 4.83
CA ALA A 431 9.55 1.85 5.29
C ALA A 431 9.18 2.95 4.29
N CYS A 432 7.96 2.92 3.75
CA CYS A 432 7.53 3.84 2.71
C CYS A 432 6.29 4.64 3.14
N TYR A 433 6.35 5.96 2.98
CA TYR A 433 5.18 6.83 3.01
C TYR A 433 4.87 7.33 1.58
N ILE A 434 3.73 6.89 1.01
CA ILE A 434 3.39 7.12 -0.39
C ILE A 434 2.00 7.76 -0.50
N GLU A 435 1.94 9.00 -0.98
CA GLU A 435 0.68 9.71 -1.22
C GLU A 435 0.05 9.38 -2.58
N GLY A 436 0.88 9.08 -3.57
CA GLY A 436 0.47 8.66 -4.91
C GLY A 436 1.65 8.21 -5.75
N LEU A 437 1.41 7.51 -6.86
CA LEU A 437 2.43 7.01 -7.78
C LEU A 437 2.26 7.64 -9.17
N LYS A 438 3.34 8.04 -9.80
CA LYS A 438 3.35 8.44 -11.22
C LYS A 438 3.37 7.21 -12.13
N ARG A 439 4.09 6.17 -11.73
CA ARG A 439 4.34 4.94 -12.50
C ARG A 439 4.00 3.71 -11.66
N GLY A 440 2.69 3.53 -11.38
CA GLY A 440 2.21 2.50 -10.45
C GLY A 440 2.62 1.08 -10.84
N ARG A 441 2.59 0.74 -12.13
CA ARG A 441 3.01 -0.60 -12.62
C ARG A 441 4.50 -0.86 -12.40
N LYS A 442 5.36 0.13 -12.70
CA LYS A 442 6.80 0.07 -12.42
C LYS A 442 7.06 -0.17 -10.94
N PHE A 443 6.35 0.59 -10.07
CA PHE A 443 6.44 0.43 -8.62
C PHE A 443 6.01 -0.97 -8.16
N LEU A 444 4.85 -1.48 -8.63
CA LEU A 444 4.35 -2.80 -8.22
C LEU A 444 5.31 -3.93 -8.63
N ALA A 445 5.79 -3.91 -9.87
CA ALA A 445 6.72 -4.91 -10.36
C ALA A 445 8.03 -4.91 -9.56
N THR A 446 8.55 -3.71 -9.25
CA THR A 446 9.77 -3.57 -8.45
C THR A 446 9.53 -4.00 -7.00
N ALA A 447 8.45 -3.51 -6.37
CA ALA A 447 8.12 -3.84 -4.98
C ALA A 447 7.83 -5.33 -4.80
N SER A 448 7.14 -5.98 -5.75
CA SER A 448 6.87 -7.43 -5.70
C SER A 448 8.17 -8.25 -5.70
N ARG A 449 9.15 -7.84 -6.50
CA ARG A 449 10.47 -8.49 -6.52
C ARG A 449 11.25 -8.25 -5.22
N VAL A 450 11.27 -7.00 -4.73
CA VAL A 450 11.98 -6.63 -3.50
C VAL A 450 11.39 -7.31 -2.27
N ALA A 451 10.06 -7.40 -2.20
CA ALA A 451 9.33 -7.99 -1.08
C ALA A 451 9.63 -9.49 -0.87
N GLN A 452 10.15 -10.19 -1.88
CA GLN A 452 10.60 -11.60 -1.72
C GLN A 452 11.83 -11.71 -0.80
N ALA A 453 12.70 -10.70 -0.79
CA ALA A 453 13.94 -10.72 -0.02
C ALA A 453 13.89 -9.78 1.21
N LYS A 454 13.30 -8.61 1.04
CA LYS A 454 13.26 -7.55 2.07
C LYS A 454 11.82 -7.07 2.25
N PRO A 455 11.28 -7.05 3.48
CA PRO A 455 9.96 -6.48 3.74
C PRO A 455 9.87 -5.04 3.26
N VAL A 456 8.78 -4.73 2.54
CA VAL A 456 8.40 -3.38 2.14
C VAL A 456 7.12 -3.03 2.88
N VAL A 457 7.21 -2.08 3.81
CA VAL A 457 6.07 -1.61 4.62
C VAL A 457 5.60 -0.28 4.05
N VAL A 458 4.32 -0.15 3.75
CA VAL A 458 3.80 1.07 3.11
C VAL A 458 2.61 1.63 3.87
N PHE A 459 2.71 2.89 4.26
CA PHE A 459 1.57 3.69 4.67
C PHE A 459 1.12 4.58 3.50
N LYS A 460 -0.15 4.39 3.08
CA LYS A 460 -0.81 5.17 2.04
C LYS A 460 -1.95 5.99 2.65
N PRO A 461 -1.80 7.31 2.83
CA PRO A 461 -2.89 8.18 3.30
C PRO A 461 -3.98 8.36 2.22
N GLY A 462 -5.11 8.98 2.58
CA GLY A 462 -6.19 9.24 1.62
C GLY A 462 -7.20 8.11 1.50
N ARG A 463 -7.56 7.45 2.61
CA ARG A 463 -8.52 6.33 2.68
C ARG A 463 -9.96 6.73 2.36
N THR A 464 -10.34 7.98 2.64
CA THR A 464 -11.67 8.52 2.37
C THR A 464 -11.64 9.49 1.20
N LEU A 465 -12.78 9.69 0.52
CA LEU A 465 -12.88 10.69 -0.54
C LEU A 465 -12.48 12.09 -0.07
N ARG A 466 -12.75 12.42 1.19
CA ARG A 466 -12.43 13.72 1.77
C ARG A 466 -10.92 13.87 2.02
N SER A 467 -10.27 12.84 2.56
CA SER A 467 -8.81 12.85 2.75
C SER A 467 -8.06 12.74 1.43
N ALA A 468 -8.59 12.00 0.45
CA ALA A 468 -8.02 11.96 -0.90
C ALA A 468 -8.02 13.35 -1.57
N ARG A 469 -9.11 14.11 -1.43
CA ARG A 469 -9.17 15.51 -1.91
C ARG A 469 -8.17 16.42 -1.20
N ALA A 470 -7.98 16.27 0.11
CA ALA A 470 -6.97 17.02 0.85
C ALA A 470 -5.54 16.70 0.35
N SER A 471 -5.23 15.45 0.06
CA SER A 471 -3.95 15.06 -0.55
C SER A 471 -3.73 15.70 -1.91
N ILE A 472 -4.77 15.82 -2.76
CA ILE A 472 -4.68 16.50 -4.05
C ILE A 472 -4.25 17.97 -3.87
N SER A 473 -4.86 18.67 -2.91
CA SER A 473 -4.54 20.08 -2.64
C SER A 473 -3.10 20.28 -2.16
N HIS A 474 -2.51 19.26 -1.52
CA HIS A 474 -1.15 19.31 -1.00
C HIS A 474 -0.10 18.86 -2.03
N THR A 475 -0.39 17.85 -2.85
CA THR A 475 0.59 17.20 -3.73
C THR A 475 0.26 17.30 -5.23
N GLY A 476 -0.91 17.85 -5.58
CA GLY A 476 -1.39 17.94 -6.96
C GLY A 476 -1.72 16.58 -7.60
N PHE A 477 -1.90 15.51 -6.81
CA PHE A 477 -2.06 14.15 -7.33
C PHE A 477 -3.34 13.47 -6.87
N PHE A 478 -4.13 12.90 -7.82
CA PHE A 478 -5.32 12.10 -7.52
C PHE A 478 -4.94 10.62 -7.28
N GLY A 479 -5.08 10.15 -6.05
CA GLY A 479 -4.58 8.85 -5.60
C GLY A 479 -5.47 7.64 -5.90
N GLY A 480 -6.43 7.68 -6.84
CA GLY A 480 -7.32 6.54 -7.11
C GLY A 480 -8.19 6.12 -5.91
N THR A 481 -8.90 4.98 -6.02
CA THR A 481 -9.63 4.44 -4.87
C THR A 481 -8.70 3.65 -3.95
N TYR A 482 -8.77 3.85 -2.64
CA TYR A 482 -7.95 3.15 -1.65
C TYR A 482 -8.07 1.62 -1.74
N ALA A 483 -9.23 1.10 -2.15
CA ALA A 483 -9.45 -0.33 -2.32
C ALA A 483 -8.57 -0.94 -3.45
N VAL A 484 -8.36 -0.21 -4.55
CA VAL A 484 -7.43 -0.61 -5.63
C VAL A 484 -6.00 -0.69 -5.09
N TRP A 485 -5.56 0.31 -4.32
CA TRP A 485 -4.24 0.30 -3.67
C TRP A 485 -4.05 -0.89 -2.75
N ARG A 486 -5.04 -1.20 -1.91
CA ARG A 486 -5.00 -2.36 -1.01
C ARG A 486 -4.83 -3.68 -1.79
N GLY A 487 -5.58 -3.83 -2.88
CA GLY A 487 -5.45 -4.98 -3.78
C GLY A 487 -4.07 -5.08 -4.42
N ALA A 488 -3.58 -3.95 -4.97
CA ALA A 488 -2.26 -3.85 -5.60
C ALA A 488 -1.13 -4.19 -4.61
N PHE A 489 -1.18 -3.64 -3.39
CA PHE A 489 -0.18 -3.93 -2.36
C PHE A 489 -0.17 -5.40 -1.96
N ARG A 490 -1.34 -6.02 -1.83
CA ARG A 490 -1.44 -7.45 -1.52
C ARG A 490 -0.82 -8.31 -2.63
N GLN A 491 -1.05 -7.99 -3.90
CA GLN A 491 -0.41 -8.68 -5.04
C GLN A 491 1.10 -8.53 -5.04
N ALA A 492 1.61 -7.36 -4.68
CA ALA A 492 3.03 -7.09 -4.64
C ALA A 492 3.72 -7.61 -3.35
N GLY A 493 2.99 -8.20 -2.42
CA GLY A 493 3.56 -8.66 -1.14
C GLY A 493 3.99 -7.53 -0.21
N ILE A 494 3.43 -6.33 -0.41
CA ILE A 494 3.67 -5.17 0.42
C ILE A 494 2.87 -5.29 1.71
N ILE A 495 3.50 -4.98 2.84
CA ILE A 495 2.83 -4.85 4.14
C ILE A 495 2.18 -3.47 4.21
N ALA A 496 0.87 -3.44 3.96
CA ALA A 496 0.10 -2.20 4.03
C ALA A 496 -0.32 -1.92 5.47
N VAL A 497 -0.05 -0.71 5.94
CA VAL A 497 -0.42 -0.22 7.28
C VAL A 497 -1.33 1.00 7.18
N ASP A 498 -2.08 1.27 8.25
CA ASP A 498 -3.18 2.23 8.24
C ASP A 498 -2.83 3.59 8.90
N SER A 499 -1.65 3.69 9.53
CA SER A 499 -1.14 4.93 10.12
C SER A 499 0.39 5.00 10.08
N TYR A 500 0.98 6.16 10.39
CA TYR A 500 2.44 6.29 10.45
C TYR A 500 3.00 5.59 11.70
N GLU A 501 2.24 5.54 12.80
CA GLU A 501 2.61 4.80 14.00
C GLU A 501 2.72 3.30 13.72
N GLU A 502 1.78 2.75 12.95
CA GLU A 502 1.88 1.35 12.49
C GLU A 502 3.06 1.15 11.53
N LEU A 503 3.36 2.13 10.65
CA LEU A 503 4.54 2.08 9.77
C LEU A 503 5.82 1.95 10.59
N PHE A 504 5.95 2.75 11.65
CA PHE A 504 7.05 2.66 12.59
C PHE A 504 7.08 1.31 13.32
N ALA A 505 5.97 0.92 13.96
CA ALA A 505 5.89 -0.28 14.79
C ALA A 505 6.23 -1.56 14.01
N VAL A 506 5.68 -1.70 12.80
CA VAL A 506 5.93 -2.85 11.91
C VAL A 506 7.39 -2.86 11.44
N SER A 507 7.92 -1.68 11.04
CA SER A 507 9.32 -1.58 10.60
C SER A 507 10.30 -1.90 11.71
N LYS A 508 10.05 -1.44 12.94
CA LYS A 508 10.82 -1.73 14.14
C LYS A 508 10.82 -3.22 14.47
N ALA A 509 9.63 -3.87 14.47
CA ALA A 509 9.52 -5.29 14.71
C ALA A 509 10.33 -6.12 13.70
N LEU A 510 10.17 -5.83 12.41
CA LEU A 510 10.88 -6.50 11.31
C LEU A 510 12.41 -6.28 11.34
N ALA A 511 12.84 -5.14 11.86
CA ALA A 511 14.24 -4.81 12.04
C ALA A 511 14.90 -5.59 13.20
N MET A 512 14.15 -5.81 14.29
CA MET A 512 14.70 -6.33 15.54
C MET A 512 14.43 -7.82 15.76
N GLN A 513 13.39 -8.38 15.14
CA GLN A 513 12.95 -9.75 15.40
C GLN A 513 12.94 -10.61 14.12
N PRO A 514 13.05 -11.94 14.24
CA PRO A 514 12.87 -12.85 13.11
C PRO A 514 11.41 -12.83 12.61
N ARG A 515 11.23 -13.25 11.36
CA ARG A 515 9.88 -13.45 10.80
C ARG A 515 9.17 -14.59 11.51
N ALA A 516 7.88 -14.42 11.83
CA ALA A 516 7.09 -15.47 12.49
C ALA A 516 6.81 -16.65 11.55
N GLY A 517 6.62 -17.84 12.08
CA GLY A 517 6.27 -19.06 11.32
C GLY A 517 4.85 -19.03 10.73
N GLY A 518 3.95 -18.25 11.33
CA GLY A 518 2.55 -18.12 10.99
C GLY A 518 1.91 -16.94 11.72
N ASN A 519 0.57 -16.96 11.85
CA ASN A 519 -0.23 -15.89 12.41
C ASN A 519 -0.83 -16.19 13.80
N ARG A 520 -0.39 -17.26 14.46
CA ARG A 520 -0.88 -17.73 15.76
C ARG A 520 -0.09 -17.04 16.88
N VAL A 521 -0.77 -16.21 17.67
CA VAL A 521 -0.13 -15.44 18.73
C VAL A 521 -0.45 -16.01 20.11
N ALA A 522 0.51 -15.93 21.02
CA ALA A 522 0.26 -16.15 22.44
C ALA A 522 0.60 -14.90 23.24
N MET A 523 -0.28 -14.56 24.17
CA MET A 523 -0.14 -13.38 25.04
C MET A 523 0.11 -13.79 26.48
N ILE A 524 0.97 -13.03 27.19
CA ILE A 524 1.22 -13.18 28.63
C ILE A 524 1.31 -11.79 29.28
N SER A 525 0.62 -11.59 30.41
CA SER A 525 0.62 -10.30 31.11
C SER A 525 0.34 -10.42 32.61
N ASN A 526 0.86 -9.47 33.39
CA ASN A 526 0.46 -9.21 34.76
C ASN A 526 -0.76 -8.24 34.85
N GLY A 527 -1.36 -7.86 33.71
CA GLY A 527 -2.55 -7.02 33.63
C GLY A 527 -3.49 -7.46 32.50
N ALA A 528 -4.62 -8.07 32.83
CA ALA A 528 -5.53 -8.70 31.87
C ALA A 528 -6.16 -7.71 30.86
N GLY A 529 -6.40 -6.44 31.24
CA GLY A 529 -7.16 -5.48 30.44
C GLY A 529 -6.56 -5.20 29.06
N THR A 530 -5.24 -5.10 28.95
CA THR A 530 -4.52 -4.88 27.69
C THR A 530 -4.54 -6.10 26.78
N MET A 531 -4.49 -7.31 27.37
CA MET A 531 -4.65 -8.55 26.59
C MET A 531 -6.03 -8.66 25.96
N VAL A 532 -7.10 -8.35 26.72
CA VAL A 532 -8.48 -8.36 26.20
C VAL A 532 -8.61 -7.40 25.00
N GLN A 533 -8.10 -6.18 25.13
CA GLN A 533 -8.07 -5.22 24.01
C GLN A 533 -7.26 -5.75 22.82
N GLY A 534 -6.14 -6.42 23.08
CA GLY A 534 -5.32 -7.04 22.03
C GLY A 534 -6.08 -8.12 21.28
N ILE A 535 -6.79 -8.99 21.99
CA ILE A 535 -7.59 -10.08 21.41
C ILE A 535 -8.68 -9.53 20.47
N ASP A 536 -9.36 -8.44 20.87
CA ASP A 536 -10.38 -7.79 20.03
C ASP A 536 -9.81 -7.28 18.69
N LEU A 537 -8.52 -6.91 18.65
CA LEU A 537 -7.85 -6.42 17.45
C LEU A 537 -7.32 -7.55 16.54
N LEU A 538 -7.04 -8.75 17.06
CA LEU A 538 -6.42 -9.83 16.27
C LEU A 538 -7.13 -10.11 14.93
N PRO A 539 -8.46 -10.20 14.87
CA PRO A 539 -9.16 -10.47 13.61
C PRO A 539 -8.99 -9.35 12.56
N GLU A 540 -8.86 -8.08 13.00
CA GLU A 540 -8.65 -6.94 12.10
C GLU A 540 -7.32 -7.07 11.34
N TYR A 541 -6.31 -7.67 12.00
CA TYR A 541 -4.96 -7.88 11.47
C TYR A 541 -4.70 -9.30 10.94
N GLY A 542 -5.75 -10.14 10.89
CA GLY A 542 -5.64 -11.51 10.38
C GLY A 542 -4.81 -12.44 11.27
N LEU A 543 -4.71 -12.12 12.56
CA LEU A 543 -4.04 -12.92 13.58
C LEU A 543 -5.05 -13.80 14.32
N THR A 544 -4.57 -14.88 14.94
CA THR A 544 -5.39 -15.81 15.71
C THR A 544 -4.79 -16.08 17.09
N LEU A 545 -5.66 -16.36 18.08
CA LEU A 545 -5.30 -16.77 19.43
C LEU A 545 -5.61 -18.27 19.60
N PRO A 546 -4.63 -19.17 19.41
CA PRO A 546 -4.88 -20.61 19.53
C PRO A 546 -4.93 -21.07 20.97
N ASP A 547 -5.56 -22.22 21.22
CA ASP A 547 -5.34 -22.94 22.48
C ASP A 547 -3.90 -23.46 22.53
N LEU A 548 -3.29 -23.41 23.73
CA LEU A 548 -1.97 -23.94 23.97
C LEU A 548 -1.98 -25.48 23.93
N ALA A 549 -0.87 -26.08 23.55
CA ALA A 549 -0.69 -27.52 23.63
C ALA A 549 -0.81 -27.99 25.09
N ALA A 550 -1.36 -29.17 25.29
CA ALA A 550 -1.56 -29.74 26.66
C ALA A 550 -0.27 -29.82 27.48
N GLU A 551 0.86 -30.08 26.82
CA GLU A 551 2.19 -30.13 27.45
C GLU A 551 2.63 -28.76 27.95
N THR A 552 2.35 -27.71 27.19
CA THR A 552 2.62 -26.31 27.56
C THR A 552 1.78 -25.90 28.77
N VAL A 553 0.47 -26.22 28.74
CA VAL A 553 -0.44 -25.97 29.87
C VAL A 553 0.06 -26.68 31.13
N ALA A 554 0.45 -27.98 31.04
CA ALA A 554 0.97 -28.75 32.18
C ALA A 554 2.29 -28.15 32.73
N THR A 555 3.17 -27.67 31.84
CA THR A 555 4.42 -27.00 32.21
C THR A 555 4.15 -25.73 32.99
N LEU A 556 3.24 -24.90 32.52
CA LEU A 556 2.86 -23.64 33.18
C LEU A 556 2.18 -23.93 34.53
N GLN A 557 1.26 -24.89 34.61
CA GLN A 557 0.59 -25.27 35.85
C GLN A 557 1.54 -25.82 36.90
N ALA A 558 2.60 -26.52 36.49
CA ALA A 558 3.61 -27.03 37.40
C ALA A 558 4.53 -25.92 37.95
N ALA A 559 4.76 -24.88 37.18
CA ALA A 559 5.65 -23.78 37.54
C ALA A 559 4.93 -22.63 38.28
N TYR A 560 3.63 -22.46 38.05
CA TYR A 560 2.86 -21.31 38.53
C TYR A 560 2.00 -21.63 39.76
N PRO A 561 1.74 -20.62 40.60
CA PRO A 561 0.76 -20.75 41.65
C PRO A 561 -0.66 -20.96 41.07
N PRO A 562 -1.56 -21.66 41.79
CA PRO A 562 -2.88 -22.04 41.25
C PRO A 562 -3.80 -20.92 40.79
N PHE A 563 -3.52 -19.70 41.19
CA PHE A 563 -4.34 -18.52 40.81
C PHE A 563 -3.86 -17.82 39.52
N TYR A 564 -2.72 -18.27 38.92
CA TYR A 564 -2.35 -17.85 37.58
C TYR A 564 -3.15 -18.65 36.53
N LEU A 565 -3.52 -18.01 35.43
CA LEU A 565 -4.25 -18.68 34.37
C LEU A 565 -3.28 -19.23 33.31
N ALA A 566 -3.05 -20.52 33.34
CA ALA A 566 -2.18 -21.24 32.39
C ALA A 566 -2.93 -21.61 31.09
N GLN A 567 -3.46 -20.64 30.39
CA GLN A 567 -4.13 -20.77 29.09
C GLN A 567 -3.76 -19.57 28.21
N ASN A 568 -4.10 -19.56 26.94
CA ASN A 568 -3.88 -18.38 26.08
C ASN A 568 -5.11 -17.45 26.08
N PRO A 569 -5.00 -16.21 26.57
CA PRO A 569 -3.81 -15.54 27.12
C PRO A 569 -3.41 -16.06 28.51
N VAL A 570 -2.10 -16.02 28.79
CA VAL A 570 -1.56 -16.37 30.10
C VAL A 570 -1.66 -15.16 31.05
N ASP A 571 -2.42 -15.28 32.13
CA ASP A 571 -2.53 -14.23 33.15
C ASP A 571 -1.72 -14.60 34.39
N VAL A 572 -0.64 -13.85 34.62
CA VAL A 572 0.29 -14.07 35.76
C VAL A 572 0.05 -13.09 36.89
N THR A 573 -1.00 -12.28 36.82
CA THR A 573 -1.43 -11.29 37.83
C THR A 573 -0.35 -10.29 38.25
N GLY A 574 -0.72 -9.26 39.05
CA GLY A 574 0.21 -8.21 39.52
C GLY A 574 1.31 -8.66 40.47
N SER A 575 1.32 -9.94 40.90
CA SER A 575 2.38 -10.54 41.75
C SER A 575 3.51 -11.23 40.96
N ALA A 576 3.40 -11.25 39.63
CA ALA A 576 4.38 -11.91 38.76
C ALA A 576 5.78 -11.30 38.88
N THR A 577 6.77 -12.14 38.95
CA THR A 577 8.20 -11.80 38.99
C THR A 577 8.81 -11.91 37.59
N THR A 578 10.06 -11.43 37.44
CA THR A 578 10.87 -11.67 36.23
C THR A 578 10.97 -13.16 35.89
N SER A 579 11.13 -14.04 36.92
CA SER A 579 11.22 -15.49 36.72
C SER A 579 9.92 -16.07 36.18
N ASP A 580 8.75 -15.60 36.64
CA ASP A 580 7.45 -16.08 36.13
C ASP A 580 7.28 -15.77 34.67
N TYR A 581 7.62 -14.54 34.25
CA TYR A 581 7.61 -14.16 32.83
C TYR A 581 8.63 -14.99 32.01
N ALA A 582 9.85 -15.20 32.51
CA ALA A 582 10.85 -15.96 31.78
C ALA A 582 10.39 -17.40 31.52
N VAL A 583 9.82 -18.07 32.53
CA VAL A 583 9.25 -19.41 32.40
C VAL A 583 8.08 -19.42 31.42
N GLY A 584 7.15 -18.46 31.52
CA GLY A 584 6.01 -18.39 30.64
C GLY A 584 6.42 -18.15 29.19
N ILE A 585 7.27 -17.18 28.92
CA ILE A 585 7.74 -16.86 27.57
C ILE A 585 8.48 -18.06 26.96
N GLN A 586 9.34 -18.72 27.73
CA GLN A 586 10.05 -19.93 27.27
C GLN A 586 9.07 -21.05 26.90
N ALA A 587 8.06 -21.31 27.73
CA ALA A 587 7.05 -22.33 27.45
C ALA A 587 6.23 -21.98 26.18
N LEU A 588 5.85 -20.71 26.01
CA LEU A 588 5.12 -20.23 24.81
C LEU A 588 5.99 -20.29 23.54
N GLN A 589 7.29 -20.01 23.65
CA GLN A 589 8.21 -20.20 22.52
C GLN A 589 8.35 -21.67 22.11
N ALA A 590 8.25 -22.61 23.05
CA ALA A 590 8.30 -24.03 22.77
C ALA A 590 6.98 -24.62 22.23
N ASP A 591 5.84 -23.93 22.41
CA ASP A 591 4.52 -24.43 22.05
C ASP A 591 4.34 -24.54 20.52
N PRO A 592 3.99 -25.74 19.98
CA PRO A 592 3.83 -25.94 18.53
C PRO A 592 2.66 -25.16 17.90
N ASN A 593 1.71 -24.69 18.71
CA ASN A 593 0.56 -23.92 18.26
C ASN A 593 0.83 -22.41 18.20
N VAL A 594 1.98 -21.94 18.65
CA VAL A 594 2.33 -20.52 18.77
C VAL A 594 3.39 -20.14 17.73
N ASP A 595 3.21 -19.02 17.07
CA ASP A 595 4.17 -18.47 16.10
C ASP A 595 4.81 -17.15 16.57
N VAL A 596 4.12 -16.40 17.43
CA VAL A 596 4.59 -15.11 18.00
C VAL A 596 4.28 -15.07 19.48
N VAL A 597 5.25 -14.67 20.31
CA VAL A 597 5.04 -14.46 21.75
C VAL A 597 4.93 -12.97 22.05
N MET A 598 3.85 -12.59 22.73
CA MET A 598 3.46 -11.22 22.94
C MET A 598 3.29 -10.91 24.45
N PRO A 599 4.39 -10.67 25.21
CA PRO A 599 4.30 -10.25 26.59
C PRO A 599 3.89 -8.77 26.70
N TRP A 600 3.00 -8.48 27.66
CA TRP A 600 2.67 -7.12 28.06
C TRP A 600 3.00 -6.89 29.53
N PHE A 601 3.72 -5.81 29.81
CA PHE A 601 4.17 -5.48 31.17
C PHE A 601 3.43 -4.28 31.73
N VAL A 602 2.93 -4.44 32.96
CA VAL A 602 2.50 -3.35 33.83
C VAL A 602 3.66 -3.09 34.81
N PHE A 603 4.61 -2.25 34.43
CA PHE A 603 5.83 -1.96 35.21
C PHE A 603 5.57 -1.13 36.47
N GLN A 604 4.33 -0.72 36.71
CA GLN A 604 3.89 -0.12 37.97
C GLN A 604 3.81 -1.16 39.10
N ASP A 605 3.67 -2.43 38.77
CA ASP A 605 3.74 -3.55 39.72
C ASP A 605 5.20 -3.85 40.05
N THR A 606 5.51 -3.86 41.35
CA THR A 606 6.89 -3.88 41.85
C THR A 606 7.66 -5.20 41.68
N PRO A 607 7.04 -6.39 41.54
CA PRO A 607 7.81 -7.64 41.48
C PRO A 607 8.64 -7.84 40.21
N VAL A 608 8.29 -7.18 39.10
CA VAL A 608 9.08 -7.23 37.85
C VAL A 608 10.25 -6.25 37.96
N GLY A 609 11.47 -6.78 38.07
CA GLY A 609 12.69 -5.99 38.21
C GLY A 609 13.32 -5.52 36.89
N GLU A 610 14.45 -4.80 37.02
CA GLU A 610 15.23 -4.33 35.85
C GLU A 610 15.92 -5.49 35.11
N ASP A 611 16.09 -6.63 35.76
CA ASP A 611 16.64 -7.90 35.25
C ASP A 611 15.79 -8.52 34.13
N ILE A 612 14.51 -8.09 33.98
CA ILE A 612 13.65 -8.55 32.87
C ILE A 612 14.24 -8.19 31.50
N ALA A 613 14.97 -7.10 31.38
CA ALA A 613 15.57 -6.70 30.11
C ALA A 613 16.61 -7.72 29.63
N GLU A 614 17.48 -8.18 30.52
CA GLU A 614 18.48 -9.22 30.23
C GLU A 614 17.82 -10.56 29.92
N ALA A 615 16.83 -10.97 30.75
CA ALA A 615 16.07 -12.20 30.56
C ALA A 615 15.37 -12.24 29.18
N LEU A 616 14.70 -11.17 28.77
CA LEU A 616 14.07 -11.07 27.46
C LEU A 616 15.09 -11.14 26.32
N GLY A 617 16.23 -10.46 26.47
CA GLY A 617 17.32 -10.51 25.49
C GLY A 617 17.87 -11.93 25.32
N GLU A 618 18.07 -12.67 26.43
CA GLU A 618 18.49 -14.07 26.36
C GLU A 618 17.46 -14.97 25.67
N LEU A 619 16.17 -14.82 26.02
CA LEU A 619 15.09 -15.60 25.43
C LEU A 619 14.95 -15.30 23.94
N SER A 620 15.08 -14.04 23.53
CA SER A 620 15.03 -13.65 22.13
C SER A 620 16.20 -14.22 21.31
N ARG A 621 17.41 -14.24 21.87
CA ARG A 621 18.59 -14.82 21.19
C ARG A 621 18.58 -16.35 21.11
N LYS A 622 17.99 -17.02 22.10
CA LYS A 622 17.92 -18.47 22.15
C LYS A 622 16.72 -19.07 21.43
N GLY A 623 15.62 -18.32 21.35
CA GLY A 623 14.36 -18.75 20.74
C GLY A 623 14.28 -18.46 19.24
N GLU A 624 13.56 -19.32 18.51
CA GLU A 624 13.31 -19.13 17.07
C GLU A 624 12.08 -18.25 16.81
N LYS A 625 11.19 -18.12 17.80
CA LYS A 625 9.95 -17.35 17.68
C LYS A 625 10.13 -15.92 18.18
N PRO A 626 9.61 -14.94 17.46
CA PRO A 626 9.73 -13.54 17.84
C PRO A 626 9.03 -13.22 19.16
N ILE A 627 9.62 -12.28 19.91
CA ILE A 627 9.07 -11.70 21.14
C ILE A 627 8.75 -10.23 20.87
N LEU A 628 7.50 -9.84 21.08
CA LEU A 628 7.04 -8.46 20.93
C LEU A 628 6.53 -7.96 22.29
N VAL A 629 7.26 -7.04 22.91
CA VAL A 629 6.90 -6.50 24.22
C VAL A 629 5.93 -5.35 24.09
N GLY A 630 4.86 -5.36 24.91
CA GLY A 630 3.99 -4.22 25.12
C GLY A 630 4.16 -3.66 26.53
N ALA A 631 4.14 -2.32 26.69
CA ALA A 631 4.19 -1.67 27.99
C ALA A 631 3.65 -0.24 27.92
N THR A 632 2.79 0.16 28.85
CA THR A 632 2.29 1.52 28.96
C THR A 632 2.56 2.08 30.34
N GLY A 633 3.06 3.32 30.40
CA GLY A 633 3.33 3.98 31.68
C GLY A 633 4.18 5.25 31.53
N GLY A 634 4.65 5.74 32.66
CA GLY A 634 5.43 6.96 32.78
C GLY A 634 6.95 6.75 32.61
N PRO A 635 7.77 7.63 33.26
CA PRO A 635 9.22 7.63 33.08
C PRO A 635 9.92 6.30 33.41
N PHE A 636 9.43 5.54 34.41
CA PHE A 636 10.00 4.24 34.74
C PHE A 636 9.77 3.24 33.60
N THR A 637 8.56 3.16 33.04
CA THR A 637 8.27 2.32 31.88
C THR A 637 9.13 2.73 30.68
N ALA A 638 9.35 4.02 30.42
CA ALA A 638 10.22 4.48 29.35
C ALA A 638 11.70 4.07 29.57
N LYS A 639 12.18 4.06 30.82
CA LYS A 639 13.51 3.53 31.18
C LYS A 639 13.61 2.04 30.87
N MET A 640 12.61 1.27 31.31
CA MET A 640 12.56 -0.18 31.08
C MET A 640 12.48 -0.52 29.59
N SER A 641 11.65 0.20 28.84
CA SER A 641 11.53 0.01 27.39
C SER A 641 12.86 0.18 26.67
N ARG A 642 13.60 1.25 26.99
CA ARG A 642 14.95 1.45 26.43
C ARG A 642 15.94 0.35 26.80
N ALA A 643 15.88 -0.14 28.04
CA ALA A 643 16.74 -1.24 28.48
C ALA A 643 16.43 -2.55 27.73
N ILE A 644 15.16 -2.84 27.50
CA ILE A 644 14.71 -4.02 26.73
C ILE A 644 15.10 -3.87 25.25
N GLU A 645 14.90 -2.70 24.65
CA GLU A 645 15.26 -2.44 23.26
C GLU A 645 16.78 -2.54 23.02
N ALA A 646 17.58 -2.13 23.98
CA ALA A 646 19.05 -2.30 23.95
C ALA A 646 19.47 -3.79 23.92
N GLN A 647 18.60 -4.71 24.35
CA GLN A 647 18.80 -6.16 24.23
C GLN A 647 18.28 -6.75 22.92
N GLY A 648 17.77 -5.94 21.99
CA GLY A 648 17.26 -6.37 20.69
C GLY A 648 15.80 -6.83 20.69
N VAL A 649 15.03 -6.50 21.73
CA VAL A 649 13.60 -6.84 21.82
C VAL A 649 12.76 -5.57 21.70
N PRO A 650 11.88 -5.44 20.68
CA PRO A 650 11.10 -4.22 20.46
C PRO A 650 10.00 -4.04 21.50
N VAL A 651 9.80 -2.80 21.96
CA VAL A 651 8.74 -2.43 22.90
C VAL A 651 7.75 -1.49 22.26
N PHE A 652 6.45 -1.72 22.44
CA PHE A 652 5.34 -0.94 21.91
C PHE A 652 4.53 -0.33 23.04
N HIS A 653 4.08 0.91 22.84
CA HIS A 653 3.39 1.67 23.87
C HIS A 653 1.86 1.75 23.68
N SER A 654 1.36 1.26 22.54
CA SER A 654 -0.06 1.08 22.29
C SER A 654 -0.38 -0.36 21.90
N VAL A 655 -1.57 -0.84 22.27
CA VAL A 655 -2.02 -2.19 21.93
C VAL A 655 -2.16 -2.37 20.42
N ARG A 656 -2.57 -1.32 19.69
CA ARG A 656 -2.71 -1.34 18.24
C ARG A 656 -1.35 -1.52 17.54
N GLU A 657 -0.32 -0.78 17.95
CA GLU A 657 1.04 -0.93 17.44
C GLU A 657 1.61 -2.33 17.72
N TRP A 658 1.37 -2.84 18.93
CA TRP A 658 1.80 -4.15 19.35
C TRP A 658 1.21 -5.28 18.49
N VAL A 659 -0.11 -5.21 18.21
CA VAL A 659 -0.78 -6.18 17.32
C VAL A 659 -0.38 -5.98 15.85
N ALA A 660 -0.24 -4.74 15.38
CA ALA A 660 0.23 -4.45 14.03
C ALA A 660 1.65 -4.98 13.78
N ALA A 661 2.54 -4.88 14.78
CA ALA A 661 3.88 -5.44 14.73
C ALA A 661 3.86 -6.97 14.53
N ALA A 662 2.98 -7.68 15.23
CA ALA A 662 2.80 -9.12 15.06
C ALA A 662 2.30 -9.48 13.65
N MET A 663 1.34 -8.72 13.11
CA MET A 663 0.88 -8.86 11.72
C MET A 663 2.04 -8.69 10.74
N GLY A 664 2.89 -7.68 10.94
CA GLY A 664 4.06 -7.44 10.09
C GLY A 664 5.04 -8.63 10.06
N LEU A 665 5.32 -9.25 11.21
CA LEU A 665 6.17 -10.44 11.31
C LEU A 665 5.52 -11.69 10.68
N ALA A 666 4.21 -11.82 10.81
CA ALA A 666 3.44 -12.94 10.25
C ALA A 666 3.23 -12.84 8.74
N HIS A 667 3.35 -11.63 8.16
CA HIS A 667 3.13 -11.40 6.73
C HIS A 667 4.06 -12.23 5.85
N ARG A 668 3.53 -12.79 4.77
CA ARG A 668 4.29 -13.49 3.72
C ARG A 668 3.98 -12.89 2.36
N PRO A 669 4.97 -12.58 1.55
CA PRO A 669 4.73 -12.18 0.17
C PRO A 669 4.14 -13.36 -0.61
N PRO A 670 3.35 -13.10 -1.68
CA PRO A 670 2.89 -14.12 -2.61
C PRO A 670 4.08 -14.91 -3.18
N GLN A 671 3.91 -16.20 -3.44
CA GLN A 671 4.97 -17.04 -4.01
C GLN A 671 5.36 -16.61 -5.44
N GLN A 672 4.41 -16.05 -6.17
CA GLN A 672 4.61 -15.57 -7.53
C GLN A 672 4.82 -14.06 -7.53
N VAL A 673 5.92 -13.63 -8.14
CA VAL A 673 6.21 -12.20 -8.36
C VAL A 673 5.22 -11.64 -9.39
N TRP A 674 4.64 -10.46 -9.08
CA TRP A 674 3.76 -9.76 -10.00
C TRP A 674 4.57 -9.09 -11.13
N GLY A 675 4.11 -9.28 -12.37
CA GLY A 675 4.76 -8.67 -13.55
C GLY A 675 4.71 -9.53 -14.80
#